data_9073cd2068b3d51e0728ed00393f457c
#
_entry.id   9073cd2068b3d51e0728ed00393f457c
#
_cell.length_a   1.000
_cell.length_b   1.000
_cell.length_c   1.000
_cell.angle_alpha   90.00
_cell.angle_beta   90.00
_cell.angle_gamma   90.00
#
_symmetry.space_group_name_H-M   'P 1'
#
loop_
_entity.id
_entity.type
_entity.pdbx_description
1 polymer ?
#
loop_
_entity_poly.entity_id
_entity_poly.type
_entity_poly.pdbx_seq_one_letter_code
_entity_poly.pdbx_strand_id
1 'polypeptide(L)'
;MQTFTISDLSFTYPTETAPALQNVSLSIEAGSFTVLCGRSGCGKSTLLRQLKPILQPHGTKTGEILFEGKPLETLSQREQSARIGFVLQNLDAHMVTDKVWHELAFGLESLGLDTPTIRRRVAEIASYFGIQNWFYKPVAELSGGQKQLVNLASVMALEPSVLLLDEPTSQLDPIAAADFLSTLGRINRELGTTIILSEHRLEDALALSTNVVFMERGRVLDTGTASEVGARLKAADSDMFSAMPVPMRIYAGVPNALSCPVTVAQGRLWLENFSQTHKLSPIPAPATAKKHEDAPAVELTEAFFRYDKESPDVVKALSLRAYRGELLAILGGNGTGKSTTMGLISGVNRAYRGKVSVLGHAPQEVLSRVALLPQDPQTLFVKNTVIEDLLSVLDDQPKDKRKALALQKAKLCELTELLDRHPYDLSGGEQQRAALCKVLLREPEVLLLDEPTKGLDADFKKTFARIIGRLTKRGVCVIMVSHDAEFCASFADRCAMFFDGAIVAEGTPREFFSSGSFYTTSASRMARGLLPGAITPEDVITACGGVLPPEPELPDEALQEMQAKRESEAEAKTYLLPSEIPPLPLWRKLTGGLGILGTVVCLVRILRISDLSALLTEGGLTNLAGDTFKLYLAMLVSLFVVAVSFSRAAPQPVHSILGGRPLSKRTKLASAV
;
A
#
# COMPACT_ATOMS: atom_id res chain seq x y z
N MET A 1 18.63 -13.72 -25.93
CA MET A 1 19.32 -12.42 -25.80
C MET A 1 18.91 -11.82 -24.45
N GLN A 2 19.88 -11.32 -23.66
CA GLN A 2 19.56 -10.75 -22.35
C GLN A 2 19.21 -9.27 -22.52
N THR A 3 18.08 -8.87 -21.94
CA THR A 3 17.63 -7.46 -21.88
C THR A 3 18.36 -6.71 -20.78
N PHE A 4 18.36 -7.28 -19.56
CA PHE A 4 19.15 -6.75 -18.44
C PHE A 4 20.12 -7.80 -17.93
N THR A 5 21.33 -7.37 -17.61
CA THR A 5 22.29 -8.12 -16.81
C THR A 5 22.71 -7.26 -15.64
N ILE A 6 22.45 -7.72 -14.44
CA ILE A 6 22.77 -7.04 -13.18
C ILE A 6 23.86 -7.84 -12.50
N SER A 7 24.95 -7.19 -12.10
CA SER A 7 26.10 -7.81 -11.45
C SER A 7 26.42 -7.09 -10.15
N ASP A 8 26.32 -7.84 -9.02
CA ASP A 8 26.68 -7.41 -7.67
C ASP A 8 26.10 -6.04 -7.24
N LEU A 9 24.86 -5.76 -7.68
CA LEU A 9 24.19 -4.49 -7.39
C LEU A 9 23.86 -4.39 -5.90
N SER A 10 24.41 -3.35 -5.25
CA SER A 10 24.03 -2.96 -3.88
C SER A 10 23.63 -1.50 -3.87
N PHE A 11 22.63 -1.16 -3.03
CA PHE A 11 22.14 0.20 -2.90
C PHE A 11 21.69 0.52 -1.47
N THR A 12 22.11 1.68 -0.97
CA THR A 12 21.76 2.19 0.37
C THR A 12 21.21 3.61 0.26
N TYR A 13 20.05 3.87 0.87
CA TYR A 13 19.48 5.22 0.97
C TYR A 13 20.29 6.11 1.91
N PRO A 14 20.33 7.45 1.69
CA PRO A 14 21.22 8.36 2.45
C PRO A 14 20.94 8.39 3.96
N THR A 15 19.70 8.14 4.37
CA THR A 15 19.25 8.18 5.76
C THR A 15 19.29 6.83 6.47
N GLU A 16 19.61 5.76 5.73
CA GLU A 16 19.57 4.40 6.25
C GLU A 16 20.99 3.81 6.38
N THR A 17 21.17 2.98 7.41
CA THR A 17 22.44 2.26 7.62
C THR A 17 22.43 0.88 6.99
N ALA A 18 21.24 0.29 6.78
CA ALA A 18 21.08 -1.00 6.14
C ALA A 18 20.87 -0.82 4.62
N PRO A 19 21.55 -1.62 3.76
CA PRO A 19 21.34 -1.54 2.33
C PRO A 19 19.96 -2.08 1.94
N ALA A 20 19.27 -1.35 1.06
CA ALA A 20 18.00 -1.76 0.48
C ALA A 20 18.16 -2.86 -0.58
N LEU A 21 19.31 -2.91 -1.25
CA LEU A 21 19.74 -4.00 -2.14
C LEU A 21 21.14 -4.46 -1.75
N GLN A 22 21.38 -5.78 -1.76
CA GLN A 22 22.62 -6.41 -1.33
C GLN A 22 23.08 -7.45 -2.35
N ASN A 23 24.16 -7.16 -3.09
CA ASN A 23 24.81 -8.08 -4.03
C ASN A 23 23.82 -8.79 -4.97
N VAL A 24 22.88 -8.02 -5.52
CA VAL A 24 21.87 -8.55 -6.45
C VAL A 24 22.55 -8.83 -7.78
N SER A 25 22.55 -10.10 -8.19
CA SER A 25 22.99 -10.55 -9.51
C SER A 25 21.85 -11.29 -10.19
N LEU A 26 21.43 -10.80 -11.38
CA LEU A 26 20.23 -11.26 -12.08
C LEU A 26 20.36 -11.02 -13.58
N SER A 27 19.91 -11.98 -14.38
CA SER A 27 19.75 -11.86 -15.83
C SER A 27 18.28 -11.95 -16.24
N ILE A 28 17.83 -11.03 -17.09
CA ILE A 28 16.46 -10.97 -17.61
C ILE A 28 16.50 -11.12 -19.12
N GLU A 29 15.84 -12.15 -19.62
CA GLU A 29 15.81 -12.47 -21.03
C GLU A 29 14.83 -11.56 -21.81
N ALA A 30 15.16 -11.30 -23.08
CA ALA A 30 14.28 -10.56 -23.99
C ALA A 30 12.96 -11.32 -24.21
N GLY A 31 11.85 -10.57 -24.17
CA GLY A 31 10.50 -11.15 -24.32
C GLY A 31 10.03 -11.97 -23.12
N SER A 32 10.79 -12.04 -22.01
CA SER A 32 10.34 -12.72 -20.80
C SER A 32 9.26 -11.92 -20.05
N PHE A 33 8.40 -12.63 -19.31
CA PHE A 33 7.51 -12.08 -18.32
C PHE A 33 8.04 -12.44 -16.94
N THR A 34 8.78 -11.53 -16.32
CA THR A 34 9.45 -11.73 -15.03
C THR A 34 8.65 -11.12 -13.90
N VAL A 35 8.31 -11.92 -12.89
CA VAL A 35 7.61 -11.48 -11.68
C VAL A 35 8.58 -11.39 -10.51
N LEU A 36 8.69 -10.20 -9.92
CA LEU A 36 9.43 -9.98 -8.68
C LEU A 36 8.49 -10.20 -7.49
N CYS A 37 8.76 -11.18 -6.66
CA CYS A 37 7.99 -11.49 -5.47
C CYS A 37 8.84 -11.45 -4.20
N GLY A 38 8.19 -11.21 -3.05
CA GLY A 38 8.82 -11.06 -1.74
C GLY A 38 8.01 -10.16 -0.83
N ARG A 39 8.34 -10.14 0.46
CA ARG A 39 7.65 -9.33 1.48
C ARG A 39 7.71 -7.83 1.15
N SER A 40 6.79 -7.06 1.73
CA SER A 40 6.87 -5.60 1.67
C SER A 40 8.21 -5.11 2.25
N GLY A 41 8.81 -4.10 1.62
CA GLY A 41 10.12 -3.58 2.04
C GLY A 41 11.34 -4.43 1.67
N CYS A 42 11.21 -5.58 0.96
CA CYS A 42 12.36 -6.41 0.57
C CYS A 42 13.21 -5.86 -0.59
N GLY A 43 12.90 -4.68 -1.14
CA GLY A 43 13.71 -4.01 -2.17
C GLY A 43 13.18 -4.11 -3.61
N LYS A 44 11.98 -4.66 -3.89
CA LYS A 44 11.39 -4.80 -5.24
C LYS A 44 11.31 -3.47 -6.00
N SER A 45 10.66 -2.47 -5.41
CA SER A 45 10.51 -1.14 -6.01
C SER A 45 11.86 -0.44 -6.19
N THR A 46 12.79 -0.64 -5.24
CA THR A 46 14.16 -0.11 -5.35
C THR A 46 14.87 -0.74 -6.54
N LEU A 47 14.77 -2.07 -6.72
CA LEU A 47 15.37 -2.77 -7.86
C LEU A 47 14.79 -2.26 -9.19
N LEU A 48 13.43 -2.16 -9.31
CA LEU A 48 12.78 -1.65 -10.52
C LEU A 48 13.26 -0.23 -10.87
N ARG A 49 13.37 0.66 -9.88
CA ARG A 49 13.86 2.03 -10.11
C ARG A 49 15.31 2.08 -10.52
N GLN A 50 16.16 1.14 -10.07
CA GLN A 50 17.56 1.06 -10.54
C GLN A 50 17.67 0.71 -12.03
N LEU A 51 16.66 0.05 -12.62
CA LEU A 51 16.61 -0.29 -14.04
C LEU A 51 16.24 0.88 -14.96
N LYS A 52 15.85 2.04 -14.40
CA LYS A 52 15.54 3.26 -15.16
C LYS A 52 16.30 4.44 -14.56
N PRO A 53 17.44 4.88 -15.14
CA PRO A 53 18.34 5.87 -14.53
C PRO A 53 17.67 7.16 -14.07
N ILE A 54 16.69 7.68 -14.82
CA ILE A 54 15.96 8.91 -14.44
C ILE A 54 15.10 8.74 -13.17
N LEU A 55 14.77 7.52 -12.77
CA LEU A 55 13.97 7.19 -11.57
C LEU A 55 14.82 6.66 -10.42
N GLN A 56 16.15 6.56 -10.62
CA GLN A 56 17.04 6.07 -9.57
C GLN A 56 16.98 6.99 -8.35
N PRO A 57 16.73 6.45 -7.16
CA PRO A 57 16.76 7.24 -5.94
C PRO A 57 18.18 7.68 -5.61
N HIS A 58 18.32 8.79 -4.88
CA HIS A 58 19.62 9.20 -4.35
C HIS A 58 20.12 8.19 -3.32
N GLY A 59 21.42 7.91 -3.33
CA GLY A 59 22.04 6.97 -2.41
C GLY A 59 23.39 6.47 -2.88
N THR A 60 23.96 5.54 -2.13
CA THR A 60 25.22 4.89 -2.48
C THR A 60 24.94 3.62 -3.26
N LYS A 61 25.39 3.57 -4.52
CA LYS A 61 25.22 2.44 -5.44
C LYS A 61 26.59 1.81 -5.74
N THR A 62 26.66 0.48 -5.74
CA THR A 62 27.79 -0.32 -6.24
C THR A 62 27.27 -1.41 -7.16
N GLY A 63 28.15 -1.99 -7.98
CA GLY A 63 27.78 -2.98 -8.99
C GLY A 63 27.44 -2.36 -10.34
N GLU A 64 27.10 -3.18 -11.32
CA GLU A 64 26.88 -2.78 -12.71
C GLU A 64 25.52 -3.28 -13.23
N ILE A 65 24.88 -2.48 -14.08
CA ILE A 65 23.68 -2.85 -14.81
C ILE A 65 23.93 -2.66 -16.30
N LEU A 66 23.82 -3.73 -17.06
CA LEU A 66 23.87 -3.69 -18.52
C LEU A 66 22.46 -3.78 -19.09
N PHE A 67 22.17 -2.96 -20.06
CA PHE A 67 20.98 -3.02 -20.90
C PHE A 67 21.39 -3.43 -22.32
N GLU A 68 20.94 -4.61 -22.77
CA GLU A 68 21.31 -5.21 -24.04
C GLU A 68 22.83 -5.24 -24.27
N GLY A 69 23.59 -5.58 -23.21
CA GLY A 69 25.05 -5.70 -23.22
C GLY A 69 25.82 -4.38 -23.14
N LYS A 70 25.13 -3.23 -22.98
CA LYS A 70 25.77 -1.91 -22.79
C LYS A 70 25.48 -1.39 -21.38
N PRO A 71 26.42 -0.65 -20.75
CA PRO A 71 26.14 -0.04 -19.44
C PRO A 71 24.91 0.85 -19.51
N LEU A 72 23.94 0.63 -18.60
CA LEU A 72 22.65 1.32 -18.59
C LEU A 72 22.79 2.85 -18.53
N GLU A 73 23.83 3.34 -17.87
CA GLU A 73 24.14 4.76 -17.69
C GLU A 73 24.58 5.46 -18.99
N THR A 74 24.97 4.69 -20.02
CA THR A 74 25.36 5.23 -21.33
C THR A 74 24.17 5.58 -22.21
N LEU A 75 22.95 5.13 -21.85
CA LEU A 75 21.74 5.47 -22.61
C LEU A 75 21.40 6.95 -22.43
N SER A 76 21.16 7.64 -23.53
CA SER A 76 20.60 8.99 -23.49
C SER A 76 19.21 9.01 -22.84
N GLN A 77 18.83 10.14 -22.25
CA GLN A 77 17.50 10.30 -21.64
C GLN A 77 16.37 9.99 -22.63
N ARG A 78 16.55 10.34 -23.92
CA ARG A 78 15.57 10.05 -24.97
C ARG A 78 15.43 8.53 -25.21
N GLU A 79 16.56 7.81 -25.27
CA GLU A 79 16.56 6.35 -25.43
C GLU A 79 15.94 5.65 -24.21
N GLN A 80 16.28 6.08 -23.00
CA GLN A 80 15.65 5.56 -21.77
C GLN A 80 14.14 5.74 -21.77
N SER A 81 13.66 6.93 -22.19
CA SER A 81 12.23 7.24 -22.25
C SER A 81 11.50 6.43 -23.31
N ALA A 82 12.12 6.22 -24.47
CA ALA A 82 11.51 5.48 -25.59
C ALA A 82 11.57 3.97 -25.40
N ARG A 83 12.64 3.43 -24.80
CA ARG A 83 12.89 1.97 -24.77
C ARG A 83 12.50 1.29 -23.49
N ILE A 84 12.50 2.00 -22.35
CA ILE A 84 12.18 1.48 -21.03
C ILE A 84 10.93 2.19 -20.50
N GLY A 85 9.77 1.58 -20.65
CA GLY A 85 8.52 2.04 -20.07
C GLY A 85 8.50 1.79 -18.56
N PHE A 86 7.89 2.68 -17.78
CA PHE A 86 7.70 2.50 -16.36
C PHE A 86 6.26 2.87 -15.97
N VAL A 87 5.58 1.99 -15.25
CA VAL A 87 4.24 2.23 -14.68
C VAL A 87 4.39 2.30 -13.17
N LEU A 88 4.06 3.46 -12.60
CA LEU A 88 4.17 3.73 -11.16
C LEU A 88 3.02 3.10 -10.38
N GLN A 89 3.26 2.82 -9.10
CA GLN A 89 2.25 2.33 -8.15
C GLN A 89 1.12 3.35 -7.93
N ASN A 90 1.44 4.64 -7.87
CA ASN A 90 0.46 5.71 -7.68
C ASN A 90 -0.07 6.20 -9.03
N LEU A 91 -1.36 5.94 -9.29
CA LEU A 91 -2.05 6.30 -10.52
C LEU A 91 -2.08 7.82 -10.77
N ASP A 92 -2.44 8.59 -9.75
CA ASP A 92 -2.62 10.03 -9.88
C ASP A 92 -1.28 10.78 -10.06
N ALA A 93 -0.17 10.20 -9.58
CA ALA A 93 1.17 10.73 -9.79
C ALA A 93 1.68 10.53 -11.23
N HIS A 94 1.08 9.64 -12.00
CA HIS A 94 1.48 9.36 -13.38
C HIS A 94 0.71 10.22 -14.40
N MET A 95 -0.55 10.56 -14.11
CA MET A 95 -1.40 11.34 -15.01
C MET A 95 -0.98 12.81 -15.06
N VAL A 96 -0.64 13.30 -16.23
CA VAL A 96 -0.11 14.67 -16.45
C VAL A 96 -1.17 15.58 -17.04
N THR A 97 -2.09 15.05 -17.85
CA THR A 97 -3.04 15.83 -18.61
C THR A 97 -4.49 15.66 -18.12
N ASP A 98 -5.38 16.54 -18.56
CA ASP A 98 -6.79 16.57 -18.17
C ASP A 98 -7.68 15.60 -18.94
N LYS A 99 -7.27 15.18 -20.15
CA LYS A 99 -8.07 14.35 -21.06
C LYS A 99 -7.32 13.10 -21.51
N VAL A 100 -8.06 12.02 -21.73
CA VAL A 100 -7.52 10.73 -22.14
C VAL A 100 -6.69 10.81 -23.42
N TRP A 101 -7.23 11.44 -24.50
CA TRP A 101 -6.48 11.53 -25.76
C TRP A 101 -5.18 12.31 -25.64
N HIS A 102 -5.16 13.31 -24.79
CA HIS A 102 -4.00 14.14 -24.54
C HIS A 102 -2.94 13.37 -23.75
N GLU A 103 -3.37 12.57 -22.76
CA GLU A 103 -2.48 11.69 -22.00
C GLU A 103 -1.79 10.66 -22.92
N LEU A 104 -2.52 10.10 -23.90
CA LEU A 104 -1.94 9.19 -24.87
C LEU A 104 -0.93 9.86 -25.83
N ALA A 105 -1.13 11.16 -26.12
CA ALA A 105 -0.26 11.92 -27.02
C ALA A 105 0.98 12.50 -26.32
N PHE A 106 0.88 12.79 -25.02
CA PHE A 106 1.87 13.56 -24.24
C PHE A 106 3.30 13.04 -24.38
N GLY A 107 3.50 11.73 -24.22
CA GLY A 107 4.83 11.12 -24.34
C GLY A 107 5.42 11.22 -25.76
N LEU A 108 4.57 11.11 -26.78
CA LEU A 108 4.96 11.20 -28.20
C LEU A 108 5.33 12.65 -28.57
N GLU A 109 4.58 13.63 -28.07
CA GLU A 109 4.87 15.06 -28.22
C GLU A 109 6.20 15.41 -27.53
N SER A 110 6.43 14.91 -26.31
CA SER A 110 7.65 15.12 -25.55
C SER A 110 8.89 14.56 -26.28
N LEU A 111 8.73 13.47 -27.05
CA LEU A 111 9.77 12.94 -27.94
C LEU A 111 9.93 13.72 -29.23
N GLY A 112 9.10 14.74 -29.50
CA GLY A 112 9.18 15.58 -30.69
C GLY A 112 8.79 14.86 -31.98
N LEU A 113 7.85 13.93 -31.93
CA LEU A 113 7.31 13.27 -33.13
C LEU A 113 6.40 14.23 -33.91
N ASP A 114 6.28 14.02 -35.21
CA ASP A 114 5.40 14.79 -36.07
C ASP A 114 3.92 14.47 -35.84
N THR A 115 3.07 15.45 -36.02
CA THR A 115 1.63 15.34 -35.77
C THR A 115 0.93 14.18 -36.49
N PRO A 116 1.22 13.86 -37.77
CA PRO A 116 0.65 12.68 -38.44
C PRO A 116 1.01 11.36 -37.73
N THR A 117 2.27 11.21 -37.31
CA THR A 117 2.74 10.01 -36.58
C THR A 117 2.06 9.91 -35.21
N ILE A 118 1.95 11.03 -34.47
CA ILE A 118 1.23 11.07 -33.19
C ILE A 118 -0.21 10.63 -33.36
N ARG A 119 -0.94 11.23 -34.32
CA ARG A 119 -2.35 10.88 -34.58
C ARG A 119 -2.54 9.39 -34.89
N ARG A 120 -1.67 8.81 -35.71
CA ARG A 120 -1.72 7.39 -36.07
C ARG A 120 -1.50 6.52 -34.82
N ARG A 121 -0.41 6.74 -34.07
CA ARG A 121 -0.08 5.95 -32.87
C ARG A 121 -1.15 6.05 -31.79
N VAL A 122 -1.66 7.24 -31.54
CA VAL A 122 -2.75 7.46 -30.55
C VAL A 122 -4.02 6.70 -30.98
N ALA A 123 -4.36 6.69 -32.27
CA ALA A 123 -5.52 5.94 -32.76
C ALA A 123 -5.30 4.42 -32.67
N GLU A 124 -4.11 3.93 -33.01
CA GLU A 124 -3.73 2.52 -32.89
C GLU A 124 -3.81 2.05 -31.44
N ILE A 125 -3.19 2.79 -30.51
CA ILE A 125 -3.20 2.48 -29.07
C ILE A 125 -4.63 2.54 -28.50
N ALA A 126 -5.39 3.58 -28.82
CA ALA A 126 -6.77 3.69 -28.36
C ALA A 126 -7.62 2.51 -28.83
N SER A 127 -7.38 2.02 -30.05
CA SER A 127 -8.07 0.84 -30.60
C SER A 127 -7.61 -0.45 -29.96
N TYR A 128 -6.29 -0.63 -29.76
CA TYR A 128 -5.72 -1.84 -29.13
C TYR A 128 -6.20 -2.04 -27.68
N PHE A 129 -6.31 -0.95 -26.92
CA PHE A 129 -6.75 -0.97 -25.53
C PHE A 129 -8.28 -0.81 -25.35
N GLY A 130 -9.04 -0.60 -26.42
CA GLY A 130 -10.50 -0.43 -26.35
C GLY A 130 -10.95 0.87 -25.67
N ILE A 131 -10.17 1.96 -25.80
CA ILE A 131 -10.38 3.24 -25.07
C ILE A 131 -11.30 4.20 -25.85
N GLN A 132 -11.81 3.83 -27.04
CA GLN A 132 -12.53 4.73 -27.94
C GLN A 132 -13.74 5.43 -27.29
N ASN A 133 -14.48 4.72 -26.43
CA ASN A 133 -15.71 5.24 -25.81
C ASN A 133 -15.45 6.34 -24.75
N TRP A 134 -14.23 6.48 -24.28
CA TRP A 134 -13.83 7.46 -23.26
C TRP A 134 -12.64 8.32 -23.71
N PHE A 135 -12.30 8.26 -24.98
CA PHE A 135 -11.18 8.97 -25.61
C PHE A 135 -11.17 10.48 -25.32
N TYR A 136 -12.35 11.12 -25.34
CA TYR A 136 -12.50 12.55 -25.09
C TYR A 136 -12.88 12.91 -23.66
N LYS A 137 -13.08 11.91 -22.78
CA LYS A 137 -13.44 12.16 -21.39
C LYS A 137 -12.30 12.79 -20.60
N PRO A 138 -12.63 13.61 -19.57
CA PRO A 138 -11.67 14.00 -18.55
C PRO A 138 -11.15 12.77 -17.82
N VAL A 139 -9.83 12.75 -17.51
CA VAL A 139 -9.19 11.66 -16.74
C VAL A 139 -9.80 11.53 -15.35
N ALA A 140 -10.24 12.64 -14.75
CA ALA A 140 -10.88 12.65 -13.43
C ALA A 140 -12.20 11.85 -13.36
N GLU A 141 -12.89 11.67 -14.49
CA GLU A 141 -14.15 10.91 -14.56
C GLU A 141 -13.95 9.40 -14.72
N LEU A 142 -12.71 8.95 -14.89
CA LEU A 142 -12.40 7.54 -15.09
C LEU A 142 -12.37 6.77 -13.78
N SER A 143 -12.83 5.50 -13.84
CA SER A 143 -12.62 4.56 -12.73
C SER A 143 -11.12 4.23 -12.55
N GLY A 144 -10.72 3.71 -11.39
CA GLY A 144 -9.33 3.33 -11.13
C GLY A 144 -8.77 2.34 -12.17
N GLY A 145 -9.55 1.34 -12.58
CA GLY A 145 -9.16 0.41 -13.65
C GLY A 145 -8.98 1.08 -15.00
N GLN A 146 -9.87 2.01 -15.35
CA GLN A 146 -9.76 2.79 -16.60
C GLN A 146 -8.54 3.70 -16.58
N LYS A 147 -8.27 4.40 -15.45
CA LYS A 147 -7.06 5.21 -15.28
C LYS A 147 -5.81 4.36 -15.47
N GLN A 148 -5.74 3.17 -14.85
CA GLN A 148 -4.59 2.28 -14.98
C GLN A 148 -4.38 1.80 -16.42
N LEU A 149 -5.47 1.53 -17.13
CA LEU A 149 -5.39 1.14 -18.55
C LEU A 149 -4.91 2.29 -19.44
N VAL A 150 -5.36 3.53 -19.19
CA VAL A 150 -4.86 4.74 -19.88
C VAL A 150 -3.39 4.96 -19.59
N ASN A 151 -2.97 4.77 -18.32
CA ASN A 151 -1.59 4.87 -17.90
C ASN A 151 -0.69 3.85 -18.65
N LEU A 152 -1.11 2.60 -18.70
CA LEU A 152 -0.41 1.58 -19.48
C LEU A 152 -0.38 1.94 -20.97
N ALA A 153 -1.49 2.41 -21.52
CA ALA A 153 -1.61 2.77 -22.94
C ALA A 153 -0.71 3.97 -23.30
N SER A 154 -0.59 4.98 -22.44
CA SER A 154 0.29 6.14 -22.66
C SER A 154 1.77 5.73 -22.70
N VAL A 155 2.18 4.80 -21.84
CA VAL A 155 3.54 4.23 -21.84
C VAL A 155 3.76 3.38 -23.09
N MET A 156 2.78 2.54 -23.46
CA MET A 156 2.87 1.66 -24.65
C MET A 156 2.83 2.42 -25.97
N ALA A 157 2.28 3.65 -26.00
CA ALA A 157 2.33 4.52 -27.18
C ALA A 157 3.77 4.84 -27.64
N LEU A 158 4.74 4.76 -26.73
CA LEU A 158 6.17 4.93 -27.00
C LEU A 158 6.81 3.68 -27.63
N GLU A 159 6.09 2.54 -27.69
CA GLU A 159 6.58 1.24 -28.17
C GLU A 159 7.85 0.75 -27.45
N PRO A 160 7.84 0.71 -26.10
CA PRO A 160 9.03 0.33 -25.34
C PRO A 160 9.37 -1.15 -25.55
N SER A 161 10.68 -1.47 -25.61
CA SER A 161 11.15 -2.87 -25.63
C SER A 161 11.03 -3.55 -24.27
N VAL A 162 11.00 -2.76 -23.19
CA VAL A 162 10.85 -3.23 -21.81
C VAL A 162 9.80 -2.40 -21.09
N LEU A 163 8.96 -3.08 -20.32
CA LEU A 163 7.96 -2.48 -19.45
C LEU A 163 8.23 -2.89 -17.99
N LEU A 164 8.51 -1.90 -17.15
CA LEU A 164 8.68 -2.03 -15.71
C LEU A 164 7.39 -1.61 -15.02
N LEU A 165 6.85 -2.44 -14.13
CA LEU A 165 5.60 -2.15 -13.44
C LEU A 165 5.78 -2.40 -11.93
N ASP A 166 5.52 -1.36 -11.14
CA ASP A 166 5.63 -1.40 -9.67
C ASP A 166 4.24 -1.46 -9.04
N GLU A 167 3.81 -2.66 -8.63
CA GLU A 167 2.52 -2.96 -8.01
C GLU A 167 1.31 -2.34 -8.74
N PRO A 168 1.17 -2.53 -10.06
CA PRO A 168 0.17 -1.82 -10.85
C PRO A 168 -1.27 -2.21 -10.51
N THR A 169 -1.50 -3.36 -9.86
CA THR A 169 -2.86 -3.82 -9.51
C THR A 169 -3.27 -3.50 -8.08
N SER A 170 -2.38 -2.87 -7.28
CA SER A 170 -2.61 -2.62 -5.85
C SER A 170 -3.87 -1.79 -5.55
N GLN A 171 -4.25 -0.89 -6.46
CA GLN A 171 -5.42 -0.04 -6.31
C GLN A 171 -6.68 -0.57 -7.04
N LEU A 172 -6.55 -1.67 -7.78
CA LEU A 172 -7.63 -2.25 -8.58
C LEU A 172 -8.47 -3.26 -7.77
N ASP A 173 -9.72 -3.40 -8.17
CA ASP A 173 -10.54 -4.54 -7.74
C ASP A 173 -10.07 -5.84 -8.43
N PRO A 174 -10.47 -7.02 -7.96
CA PRO A 174 -10.01 -8.29 -8.51
C PRO A 174 -10.30 -8.48 -10.00
N ILE A 175 -11.44 -7.97 -10.50
CA ILE A 175 -11.82 -8.11 -11.91
C ILE A 175 -10.94 -7.20 -12.76
N ALA A 176 -10.84 -5.91 -12.41
CA ALA A 176 -9.97 -4.97 -13.12
C ALA A 176 -8.49 -5.39 -13.06
N ALA A 177 -8.03 -5.96 -11.95
CA ALA A 177 -6.68 -6.48 -11.80
C ALA A 177 -6.42 -7.66 -12.76
N ALA A 178 -7.34 -8.62 -12.82
CA ALA A 178 -7.24 -9.77 -13.74
C ALA A 178 -7.25 -9.33 -15.21
N ASP A 179 -8.12 -8.38 -15.57
CA ASP A 179 -8.19 -7.81 -16.92
C ASP A 179 -6.90 -7.06 -17.29
N PHE A 180 -6.34 -6.30 -16.33
CA PHE A 180 -5.07 -5.59 -16.52
C PHE A 180 -3.90 -6.57 -16.72
N LEU A 181 -3.76 -7.59 -15.88
CA LEU A 181 -2.72 -8.62 -16.02
C LEU A 181 -2.89 -9.43 -17.31
N SER A 182 -4.13 -9.76 -17.69
CA SER A 182 -4.42 -10.40 -18.99
C SER A 182 -3.96 -9.53 -20.15
N THR A 183 -4.16 -8.22 -20.08
CA THR A 183 -3.68 -7.26 -21.08
C THR A 183 -2.15 -7.22 -21.14
N LEU A 184 -1.45 -7.26 -20.00
CA LEU A 184 0.01 -7.39 -19.96
C LEU A 184 0.48 -8.70 -20.62
N GLY A 185 -0.17 -9.81 -20.31
CA GLY A 185 0.12 -11.09 -20.94
C GLY A 185 -0.07 -11.07 -22.45
N ARG A 186 -1.09 -10.34 -22.97
CA ARG A 186 -1.31 -10.11 -24.40
C ARG A 186 -0.18 -9.29 -25.02
N ILE A 187 0.20 -8.17 -24.39
CA ILE A 187 1.33 -7.31 -24.82
C ILE A 187 2.62 -8.13 -24.93
N ASN A 188 2.92 -8.93 -23.92
CA ASN A 188 4.12 -9.76 -23.92
C ASN A 188 4.13 -10.77 -25.08
N ARG A 189 3.02 -11.51 -25.28
CA ARG A 189 2.91 -12.55 -26.32
C ARG A 189 2.84 -11.98 -27.75
N GLU A 190 2.11 -10.90 -27.96
CA GLU A 190 1.85 -10.35 -29.29
C GLU A 190 2.95 -9.39 -29.76
N LEU A 191 3.48 -8.57 -28.85
CA LEU A 191 4.48 -7.55 -29.18
C LEU A 191 5.91 -7.96 -28.80
N GLY A 192 6.08 -9.04 -28.05
CA GLY A 192 7.41 -9.48 -27.58
C GLY A 192 8.04 -8.55 -26.55
N THR A 193 7.27 -7.62 -25.98
CA THR A 193 7.77 -6.69 -24.96
C THR A 193 8.21 -7.45 -23.71
N THR A 194 9.44 -7.19 -23.23
CA THR A 194 9.91 -7.74 -21.97
C THR A 194 9.16 -7.09 -20.80
N ILE A 195 8.60 -7.87 -19.91
CA ILE A 195 7.84 -7.36 -18.76
C ILE A 195 8.54 -7.73 -17.46
N ILE A 196 8.74 -6.74 -16.59
CA ILE A 196 9.24 -6.93 -15.23
C ILE A 196 8.22 -6.31 -14.29
N LEU A 197 7.55 -7.17 -13.52
CA LEU A 197 6.41 -6.83 -12.70
C LEU A 197 6.69 -7.11 -11.23
N SER A 198 6.54 -6.14 -10.33
CA SER A 198 6.41 -6.40 -8.90
C SER A 198 4.93 -6.51 -8.55
N GLU A 199 4.55 -7.55 -7.81
CA GLU A 199 3.16 -7.77 -7.39
C GLU A 199 3.06 -8.45 -6.01
N HIS A 200 1.97 -8.15 -5.31
CA HIS A 200 1.55 -8.85 -4.10
C HIS A 200 0.45 -9.89 -4.35
N ARG A 201 -0.36 -9.68 -5.39
CA ARG A 201 -1.37 -10.65 -5.85
C ARG A 201 -0.73 -11.62 -6.82
N LEU A 202 -0.13 -12.68 -6.29
CA LEU A 202 0.67 -13.60 -7.07
C LEU A 202 -0.14 -14.60 -7.89
N GLU A 203 -1.43 -14.82 -7.60
CA GLU A 203 -2.25 -15.86 -8.27
C GLU A 203 -2.30 -15.67 -9.80
N ASP A 204 -2.66 -14.47 -10.25
CA ASP A 204 -2.76 -14.19 -11.68
C ASP A 204 -1.40 -13.85 -12.31
N ALA A 205 -0.51 -13.19 -11.55
CA ALA A 205 0.81 -12.80 -12.04
C ALA A 205 1.73 -14.01 -12.30
N LEU A 206 1.77 -14.99 -11.37
CA LEU A 206 2.59 -16.18 -11.54
C LEU A 206 2.08 -17.11 -12.66
N ALA A 207 0.77 -17.08 -12.93
CA ALA A 207 0.19 -17.81 -14.05
C ALA A 207 0.68 -17.31 -15.43
N LEU A 208 1.09 -16.04 -15.52
CA LEU A 208 1.60 -15.40 -16.73
C LEU A 208 3.14 -15.42 -16.80
N SER A 209 3.81 -15.67 -15.67
CA SER A 209 5.27 -15.56 -15.57
C SER A 209 5.98 -16.66 -16.36
N THR A 210 7.02 -16.26 -17.10
CA THR A 210 8.03 -17.17 -17.65
C THR A 210 9.18 -17.36 -16.67
N ASN A 211 9.41 -16.35 -15.80
CA ASN A 211 10.45 -16.35 -14.79
C ASN A 211 9.96 -15.63 -13.52
N VAL A 212 10.36 -16.13 -12.37
CA VAL A 212 10.08 -15.57 -11.05
C VAL A 212 11.39 -15.26 -10.38
N VAL A 213 11.49 -14.08 -9.79
CA VAL A 213 12.62 -13.64 -8.96
C VAL A 213 12.12 -13.45 -7.55
N PHE A 214 12.62 -14.28 -6.65
CA PHE A 214 12.26 -14.24 -5.25
C PHE A 214 13.26 -13.41 -4.45
N MET A 215 12.77 -12.37 -3.77
CA MET A 215 13.58 -11.42 -3.01
C MET A 215 13.27 -11.43 -1.53
N GLU A 216 14.32 -11.39 -0.72
CA GLU A 216 14.21 -11.18 0.72
C GLU A 216 15.35 -10.28 1.22
N ARG A 217 15.02 -9.29 2.05
CA ARG A 217 15.99 -8.38 2.69
C ARG A 217 17.04 -7.83 1.73
N GLY A 218 16.60 -7.38 0.57
CA GLY A 218 17.46 -6.77 -0.45
C GLY A 218 18.28 -7.76 -1.28
N ARG A 219 18.08 -9.07 -1.14
CA ARG A 219 18.80 -10.11 -1.89
C ARG A 219 17.87 -10.90 -2.78
N VAL A 220 18.37 -11.38 -3.90
CA VAL A 220 17.73 -12.41 -4.69
C VAL A 220 18.08 -13.76 -4.06
N LEU A 221 17.05 -14.48 -3.58
CA LEU A 221 17.22 -15.79 -2.98
C LEU A 221 17.08 -16.91 -3.98
N ASP A 222 16.15 -16.75 -4.94
CA ASP A 222 15.87 -17.80 -5.91
C ASP A 222 15.33 -17.20 -7.22
N THR A 223 15.59 -17.90 -8.33
CA THR A 223 15.08 -17.55 -9.66
C THR A 223 14.74 -18.80 -10.46
N GLY A 224 13.72 -18.73 -11.29
CA GLY A 224 13.32 -19.82 -12.17
C GLY A 224 11.83 -19.77 -12.49
N THR A 225 11.28 -20.87 -13.00
CA THR A 225 9.83 -20.98 -13.21
C THR A 225 9.09 -20.99 -11.88
N ALA A 226 7.83 -20.54 -11.86
CA ALA A 226 7.03 -20.50 -10.64
C ALA A 226 6.91 -21.87 -9.95
N SER A 227 6.83 -22.95 -10.73
CA SER A 227 6.77 -24.33 -10.20
C SER A 227 8.08 -24.77 -9.55
N GLU A 228 9.23 -24.46 -10.16
CA GLU A 228 10.56 -24.79 -9.62
C GLU A 228 10.85 -24.01 -8.34
N VAL A 229 10.60 -22.67 -8.36
CA VAL A 229 10.75 -21.82 -7.18
C VAL A 229 9.87 -22.32 -6.05
N GLY A 230 8.61 -22.68 -6.33
CA GLY A 230 7.70 -23.26 -5.34
C GLY A 230 8.21 -24.58 -4.74
N ALA A 231 8.77 -25.46 -5.56
CA ALA A 231 9.35 -26.72 -5.07
C ALA A 231 10.57 -26.49 -4.16
N ARG A 232 11.46 -25.55 -4.51
CA ARG A 232 12.63 -25.19 -3.71
C ARG A 232 12.26 -24.47 -2.40
N LEU A 233 11.28 -23.57 -2.43
CA LEU A 233 10.76 -22.91 -1.22
C LEU A 233 10.15 -23.94 -0.24
N LYS A 234 9.42 -24.96 -0.76
CA LYS A 234 8.92 -26.08 0.08
C LYS A 234 10.07 -26.84 0.74
N ALA A 235 11.10 -27.17 -0.03
CA ALA A 235 12.26 -27.90 0.49
C ALA A 235 13.04 -27.09 1.55
N ALA A 236 13.00 -25.75 1.46
CA ALA A 236 13.64 -24.83 2.42
C ALA A 236 12.76 -24.49 3.64
N ASP A 237 11.54 -25.04 3.73
CA ASP A 237 10.53 -24.73 4.77
C ASP A 237 10.32 -23.21 4.97
N SER A 238 10.17 -22.50 3.85
CA SER A 238 10.14 -21.06 3.86
C SER A 238 8.78 -20.52 4.33
N ASP A 239 8.78 -19.59 5.28
CA ASP A 239 7.59 -18.86 5.76
C ASP A 239 6.85 -18.12 4.65
N MET A 240 7.52 -17.89 3.52
CA MET A 240 6.96 -17.16 2.37
C MET A 240 5.86 -17.91 1.63
N PHE A 241 5.64 -19.19 1.91
CA PHE A 241 4.50 -19.92 1.34
C PHE A 241 3.15 -19.28 1.68
N SER A 242 3.06 -18.56 2.77
CA SER A 242 1.84 -17.83 3.15
C SER A 242 1.38 -16.80 2.11
N ALA A 243 2.32 -16.26 1.33
CA ALA A 243 2.05 -15.27 0.26
C ALA A 243 1.85 -15.91 -1.13
N MET A 244 2.13 -17.21 -1.28
CA MET A 244 2.01 -17.91 -2.56
C MET A 244 0.55 -18.21 -2.91
N PRO A 245 0.23 -18.44 -4.20
CA PRO A 245 -1.09 -18.89 -4.65
C PRO A 245 -1.60 -20.11 -3.88
N VAL A 246 -2.92 -20.18 -3.71
CA VAL A 246 -3.58 -21.27 -2.98
C VAL A 246 -3.15 -22.66 -3.42
N PRO A 247 -3.04 -22.99 -4.72
CA PRO A 247 -2.58 -24.32 -5.14
C PRO A 247 -1.17 -24.66 -4.66
N MET A 248 -0.27 -23.66 -4.65
CA MET A 248 1.10 -23.84 -4.15
C MET A 248 1.10 -24.04 -2.63
N ARG A 249 0.27 -23.30 -1.88
CA ARG A 249 0.13 -23.46 -0.43
C ARG A 249 -0.37 -24.86 -0.05
N ILE A 250 -1.37 -25.38 -0.78
CA ILE A 250 -1.89 -26.73 -0.59
C ILE A 250 -0.78 -27.77 -0.88
N TYR A 251 -0.07 -27.60 -2.01
CA TYR A 251 1.06 -28.45 -2.37
C TYR A 251 2.13 -28.48 -1.26
N ALA A 252 2.44 -27.34 -0.66
CA ALA A 252 3.44 -27.26 0.40
C ALA A 252 3.01 -27.98 1.67
N GLY A 253 1.75 -27.83 2.09
CA GLY A 253 1.21 -28.43 3.31
C GLY A 253 0.97 -29.95 3.22
N VAL A 254 1.04 -30.54 2.02
CA VAL A 254 0.80 -31.99 1.81
C VAL A 254 2.10 -32.69 1.45
N PRO A 255 2.49 -33.78 2.15
CA PRO A 255 3.59 -34.64 1.73
C PRO A 255 3.28 -35.27 0.37
N ASN A 256 4.06 -34.96 -0.67
CA ASN A 256 3.87 -35.50 -2.01
C ASN A 256 5.15 -35.40 -2.84
N ALA A 257 5.22 -36.15 -3.94
CA ALA A 257 6.31 -36.14 -4.91
C ALA A 257 5.89 -35.53 -6.29
N LEU A 258 4.69 -34.96 -6.37
CA LEU A 258 4.17 -34.34 -7.60
C LEU A 258 4.80 -32.97 -7.83
N SER A 259 4.71 -32.46 -9.07
CA SER A 259 5.17 -31.11 -9.39
C SER A 259 4.31 -30.04 -8.70
N CYS A 260 4.92 -28.91 -8.36
CA CYS A 260 4.23 -27.79 -7.71
C CYS A 260 3.23 -27.11 -8.68
N PRO A 261 1.92 -27.13 -8.37
CA PRO A 261 0.91 -26.48 -9.20
C PRO A 261 0.91 -24.96 -8.92
N VAL A 262 0.84 -24.15 -9.98
CA VAL A 262 0.82 -22.70 -9.87
C VAL A 262 -0.62 -22.15 -10.01
N THR A 263 -1.40 -22.70 -10.92
CA THR A 263 -2.77 -22.26 -11.18
C THR A 263 -3.83 -23.18 -10.55
N VAL A 264 -5.05 -22.68 -10.37
CA VAL A 264 -6.18 -23.47 -9.89
C VAL A 264 -6.43 -24.71 -10.77
N ALA A 265 -6.29 -24.58 -12.10
CA ALA A 265 -6.44 -25.69 -13.03
C ALA A 265 -5.36 -26.77 -12.82
N GLN A 266 -4.09 -26.36 -12.67
CA GLN A 266 -2.99 -27.28 -12.32
C GLN A 266 -3.20 -27.89 -10.94
N GLY A 267 -3.68 -27.10 -9.97
CA GLY A 267 -4.00 -27.59 -8.63
C GLY A 267 -5.08 -28.66 -8.63
N ARG A 268 -6.12 -28.48 -9.45
CA ARG A 268 -7.17 -29.49 -9.61
C ARG A 268 -6.62 -30.82 -10.15
N LEU A 269 -5.82 -30.76 -11.23
CA LEU A 269 -5.14 -31.95 -11.77
C LEU A 269 -4.20 -32.60 -10.74
N TRP A 270 -3.48 -31.77 -9.98
CA TRP A 270 -2.63 -32.23 -8.89
C TRP A 270 -3.44 -33.02 -7.83
N LEU A 271 -4.61 -32.49 -7.42
CA LEU A 271 -5.49 -33.10 -6.44
C LEU A 271 -6.13 -34.40 -6.98
N GLU A 272 -6.53 -34.41 -8.27
CA GLU A 272 -7.02 -35.60 -8.96
C GLU A 272 -5.95 -36.71 -8.96
N ASN A 273 -4.71 -36.41 -9.35
CA ASN A 273 -3.59 -37.36 -9.34
C ASN A 273 -3.27 -37.84 -7.91
N PHE A 274 -3.26 -36.93 -6.93
CA PHE A 274 -3.04 -37.27 -5.53
C PHE A 274 -4.11 -38.27 -5.01
N SER A 275 -5.37 -38.04 -5.36
CA SER A 275 -6.50 -38.86 -4.94
C SER A 275 -6.49 -40.27 -5.50
N GLN A 276 -5.76 -40.54 -6.61
CA GLN A 276 -5.61 -41.91 -7.17
C GLN A 276 -4.75 -42.83 -6.27
N THR A 277 -3.83 -42.23 -5.53
CA THR A 277 -2.87 -42.99 -4.69
C THR A 277 -3.12 -42.82 -3.19
N HIS A 278 -3.89 -41.80 -2.80
CA HIS A 278 -4.16 -41.44 -1.40
C HIS A 278 -5.65 -41.27 -1.17
N LYS A 279 -6.16 -41.81 -0.07
CA LYS A 279 -7.58 -41.61 0.31
C LYS A 279 -7.77 -40.22 0.92
N LEU A 280 -8.68 -39.47 0.34
CA LEU A 280 -9.07 -38.17 0.88
C LEU A 280 -10.02 -38.33 2.07
N SER A 281 -9.80 -37.56 3.14
CA SER A 281 -10.72 -37.50 4.28
C SER A 281 -11.87 -36.53 3.97
N PRO A 282 -13.11 -36.86 4.39
CA PRO A 282 -14.23 -35.96 4.18
C PRO A 282 -14.07 -34.68 4.97
N ILE A 283 -14.52 -33.55 4.38
CA ILE A 283 -14.56 -32.26 5.06
C ILE A 283 -15.64 -32.31 6.16
N PRO A 284 -15.36 -31.83 7.39
CA PRO A 284 -16.36 -31.76 8.45
C PRO A 284 -17.59 -30.98 7.98
N ALA A 285 -18.78 -31.43 8.39
CA ALA A 285 -20.00 -30.68 8.11
C ALA A 285 -19.91 -29.24 8.64
N PRO A 286 -20.52 -28.26 7.96
CA PRO A 286 -20.50 -26.88 8.41
C PRO A 286 -21.06 -26.79 9.82
N ALA A 287 -20.41 -26.00 10.68
CA ALA A 287 -20.99 -25.65 11.96
C ALA A 287 -22.33 -24.94 11.70
N THR A 288 -23.36 -25.36 12.40
CA THR A 288 -24.66 -24.67 12.32
C THR A 288 -24.44 -23.19 12.64
N ALA A 289 -25.00 -22.31 11.80
CA ALA A 289 -24.97 -20.88 12.05
C ALA A 289 -25.40 -20.57 13.49
N LYS A 290 -24.61 -19.79 14.22
CA LYS A 290 -24.97 -19.35 15.57
C LYS A 290 -26.31 -18.67 15.48
N LYS A 291 -27.35 -19.23 16.13
CA LYS A 291 -28.60 -18.49 16.29
C LYS A 291 -28.35 -17.36 17.29
N HIS A 292 -28.38 -16.14 16.80
CA HIS A 292 -28.30 -14.98 17.65
C HIS A 292 -29.67 -14.78 18.30
N GLU A 293 -29.77 -14.97 19.61
CA GLU A 293 -30.97 -14.70 20.42
C GLU A 293 -31.04 -13.23 20.84
N ASP A 294 -29.90 -12.52 20.73
CA ASP A 294 -29.80 -11.11 21.13
C ASP A 294 -30.32 -10.15 20.05
N ALA A 295 -30.71 -8.95 20.47
CA ALA A 295 -31.08 -7.88 19.57
C ALA A 295 -29.87 -7.49 18.65
N PRO A 296 -30.09 -7.22 17.35
CA PRO A 296 -29.05 -6.85 16.45
C PRO A 296 -28.33 -5.55 16.88
N ALA A 297 -27.01 -5.51 16.78
CA ALA A 297 -26.26 -4.30 17.01
C ALA A 297 -26.44 -3.28 15.88
N VAL A 298 -26.62 -3.78 14.64
CA VAL A 298 -26.94 -2.96 13.46
C VAL A 298 -28.13 -3.60 12.75
N GLU A 299 -29.15 -2.80 12.46
CA GLU A 299 -30.34 -3.25 11.73
C GLU A 299 -30.72 -2.21 10.66
N LEU A 300 -30.78 -2.65 9.42
CA LEU A 300 -31.40 -1.93 8.31
C LEU A 300 -32.65 -2.67 7.91
N THR A 301 -33.75 -1.95 7.71
CA THR A 301 -35.06 -2.50 7.29
C THR A 301 -35.54 -1.70 6.10
N GLU A 302 -35.63 -2.35 4.94
CA GLU A 302 -36.06 -1.74 3.67
C GLU A 302 -35.49 -0.34 3.43
N ALA A 303 -34.20 -0.16 3.68
CA ALA A 303 -33.54 1.13 3.53
C ALA A 303 -33.31 1.47 2.04
N PHE A 304 -33.62 2.73 1.69
CA PHE A 304 -33.37 3.28 0.36
C PHE A 304 -32.50 4.51 0.46
N PHE A 305 -31.55 4.66 -0.48
CA PHE A 305 -30.68 5.83 -0.55
C PHE A 305 -30.28 6.16 -1.99
N ARG A 306 -30.22 7.45 -2.28
CA ARG A 306 -29.64 8.07 -3.48
C ARG A 306 -28.94 9.36 -3.10
N TYR A 307 -27.91 9.72 -3.84
CA TYR A 307 -27.13 10.93 -3.57
C TYR A 307 -27.90 12.21 -3.91
N ASP A 308 -28.63 12.22 -5.03
CA ASP A 308 -29.44 13.33 -5.48
C ASP A 308 -30.86 12.86 -5.83
N LYS A 309 -31.84 13.79 -5.80
CA LYS A 309 -33.26 13.48 -6.05
C LYS A 309 -33.49 12.87 -7.43
N GLU A 310 -32.70 13.26 -8.42
CA GLU A 310 -32.83 12.83 -9.81
C GLU A 310 -31.93 11.62 -10.14
N SER A 311 -30.99 11.28 -9.23
CA SER A 311 -30.08 10.12 -9.42
C SER A 311 -30.80 8.80 -9.13
N PRO A 312 -30.38 7.70 -9.76
CA PRO A 312 -30.90 6.37 -9.44
C PRO A 312 -30.59 5.97 -7.99
N ASP A 313 -31.43 5.13 -7.43
CA ASP A 313 -31.18 4.59 -6.10
C ASP A 313 -29.94 3.71 -6.10
N VAL A 314 -29.02 4.02 -5.17
CA VAL A 314 -27.78 3.26 -4.93
C VAL A 314 -28.01 2.13 -3.95
N VAL A 315 -28.89 2.36 -2.95
CA VAL A 315 -29.36 1.34 -2.00
C VAL A 315 -30.86 1.17 -2.19
N LYS A 316 -31.32 -0.08 -2.36
CA LYS A 316 -32.68 -0.43 -2.79
C LYS A 316 -33.26 -1.48 -1.85
N ALA A 317 -34.25 -1.10 -1.03
CA ALA A 317 -34.92 -1.99 -0.07
C ALA A 317 -33.94 -2.84 0.77
N LEU A 318 -32.81 -2.27 1.15
CA LEU A 318 -31.75 -3.00 1.85
C LEU A 318 -32.22 -3.39 3.25
N SER A 319 -32.21 -4.70 3.52
CA SER A 319 -32.41 -5.27 4.84
C SER A 319 -31.15 -6.05 5.24
N LEU A 320 -30.59 -5.72 6.41
CA LEU A 320 -29.37 -6.32 6.92
C LEU A 320 -29.38 -6.30 8.44
N ARG A 321 -28.90 -7.37 9.07
CA ARG A 321 -28.70 -7.45 10.52
C ARG A 321 -27.29 -7.89 10.83
N ALA A 322 -26.62 -7.21 11.77
CA ALA A 322 -25.34 -7.64 12.32
C ALA A 322 -25.39 -7.63 13.85
N TYR A 323 -24.69 -8.57 14.45
CA TYR A 323 -24.81 -8.87 15.87
C TYR A 323 -23.52 -8.56 16.64
N ARG A 324 -23.62 -8.42 17.96
CA ARG A 324 -22.45 -8.28 18.83
C ARG A 324 -21.60 -9.55 18.77
N GLY A 325 -20.29 -9.36 18.71
CA GLY A 325 -19.33 -10.46 18.67
C GLY A 325 -19.29 -11.22 17.34
N GLU A 326 -19.79 -10.60 16.27
CA GLU A 326 -19.82 -11.15 14.91
C GLU A 326 -18.92 -10.37 13.98
N LEU A 327 -18.22 -11.06 13.09
CA LEU A 327 -17.62 -10.50 11.87
C LEU A 327 -18.52 -10.84 10.68
N LEU A 328 -19.30 -9.85 10.23
CA LEU A 328 -20.11 -9.94 9.01
C LEU A 328 -19.30 -9.39 7.83
N ALA A 329 -19.02 -10.23 6.84
CA ALA A 329 -18.37 -9.83 5.58
C ALA A 329 -19.42 -9.56 4.50
N ILE A 330 -19.39 -8.37 3.92
CA ILE A 330 -20.22 -7.96 2.78
C ILE A 330 -19.37 -8.02 1.52
N LEU A 331 -19.73 -8.92 0.60
CA LEU A 331 -19.05 -9.17 -0.66
C LEU A 331 -19.92 -8.68 -1.84
N GLY A 332 -19.28 -8.36 -2.97
CA GLY A 332 -20.02 -7.93 -4.18
C GLY A 332 -19.17 -7.04 -5.09
N GLY A 333 -19.61 -6.80 -6.32
CA GLY A 333 -18.92 -5.98 -7.32
C GLY A 333 -18.72 -4.51 -6.90
N ASN A 334 -17.85 -3.80 -7.60
CA ASN A 334 -17.68 -2.36 -7.39
C ASN A 334 -18.91 -1.57 -7.86
N GLY A 335 -19.16 -0.43 -7.21
CA GLY A 335 -20.30 0.44 -7.55
C GLY A 335 -21.67 -0.09 -7.17
N THR A 336 -21.77 -1.23 -6.47
CA THR A 336 -23.07 -1.81 -6.08
C THR A 336 -23.75 -1.12 -4.90
N GLY A 337 -23.03 -0.25 -4.13
CA GLY A 337 -23.59 0.48 -2.99
C GLY A 337 -23.04 0.06 -1.62
N LYS A 338 -22.00 -0.79 -1.54
CA LYS A 338 -21.42 -1.29 -0.27
C LYS A 338 -20.88 -0.16 0.62
N SER A 339 -20.02 0.70 0.10
CA SER A 339 -19.47 1.86 0.85
C SER A 339 -20.56 2.85 1.23
N THR A 340 -21.58 3.01 0.38
CA THR A 340 -22.77 3.82 0.69
C THR A 340 -23.53 3.24 1.88
N THR A 341 -23.64 1.92 1.96
CA THR A 341 -24.24 1.23 3.11
C THR A 341 -23.44 1.47 4.39
N MET A 342 -22.10 1.44 4.34
CA MET A 342 -21.24 1.85 5.47
C MET A 342 -21.52 3.30 5.89
N GLY A 343 -21.72 4.21 4.92
CA GLY A 343 -22.11 5.59 5.18
C GLY A 343 -23.48 5.74 5.87
N LEU A 344 -24.44 4.87 5.56
CA LEU A 344 -25.74 4.84 6.24
C LEU A 344 -25.61 4.35 7.71
N ILE A 345 -24.82 3.32 7.95
CA ILE A 345 -24.60 2.76 9.29
C ILE A 345 -23.78 3.72 10.15
N SER A 346 -22.74 4.36 9.58
CA SER A 346 -21.92 5.36 10.29
C SER A 346 -22.61 6.69 10.55
N GLY A 347 -23.80 6.91 9.96
CA GLY A 347 -24.56 8.16 10.12
C GLY A 347 -24.10 9.32 9.22
N VAL A 348 -23.11 9.11 8.35
CA VAL A 348 -22.66 10.09 7.33
C VAL A 348 -23.77 10.32 6.30
N ASN A 349 -24.42 9.25 5.87
CA ASN A 349 -25.56 9.30 4.97
C ASN A 349 -26.87 9.04 5.72
N ARG A 350 -27.99 9.53 5.17
CA ARG A 350 -29.32 9.29 5.74
C ARG A 350 -30.25 8.67 4.71
N ALA A 351 -30.83 7.50 5.04
CA ALA A 351 -31.83 6.88 4.19
C ALA A 351 -33.05 7.79 4.06
N TYR A 352 -33.57 7.96 2.85
CA TYR A 352 -34.79 8.75 2.64
C TYR A 352 -36.06 7.93 2.86
N ARG A 353 -35.96 6.59 2.86
CA ARG A 353 -37.03 5.63 3.14
C ARG A 353 -36.44 4.40 3.86
N GLY A 354 -37.27 3.72 4.67
CA GLY A 354 -36.85 2.60 5.51
C GLY A 354 -36.29 3.04 6.85
N LYS A 355 -35.69 2.11 7.59
CA LYS A 355 -35.12 2.38 8.92
C LYS A 355 -33.70 1.89 9.02
N VAL A 356 -32.84 2.69 9.64
CA VAL A 356 -31.48 2.30 10.03
C VAL A 356 -31.34 2.50 11.52
N SER A 357 -30.95 1.45 12.24
CA SER A 357 -30.75 1.46 13.69
C SER A 357 -29.37 0.89 14.02
N VAL A 358 -28.65 1.55 14.90
CA VAL A 358 -27.33 1.13 15.40
C VAL A 358 -27.39 1.16 16.92
N LEU A 359 -27.12 0.01 17.56
CA LEU A 359 -27.25 -0.17 19.01
C LEU A 359 -28.62 0.24 19.56
N GLY A 360 -29.69 0.06 18.75
CA GLY A 360 -31.06 0.42 19.10
C GLY A 360 -31.44 1.88 18.88
N HIS A 361 -30.50 2.73 18.44
CA HIS A 361 -30.67 4.18 18.23
C HIS A 361 -30.52 4.57 16.77
N ALA A 362 -30.87 5.83 16.45
CA ALA A 362 -30.50 6.38 15.13
C ALA A 362 -28.98 6.53 15.01
N PRO A 363 -28.35 6.28 13.84
CA PRO A 363 -26.91 6.31 13.70
C PRO A 363 -26.27 7.61 14.22
N GLN A 364 -26.91 8.77 14.00
CA GLN A 364 -26.44 10.09 14.41
C GLN A 364 -26.35 10.27 15.94
N GLU A 365 -27.07 9.45 16.71
CA GLU A 365 -27.10 9.53 18.18
C GLU A 365 -25.96 8.74 18.84
N VAL A 366 -25.29 7.86 18.09
CA VAL A 366 -24.28 6.92 18.59
C VAL A 366 -22.93 7.02 17.89
N LEU A 367 -22.61 8.16 17.29
CA LEU A 367 -21.38 8.40 16.49
C LEU A 367 -20.09 8.12 17.27
N SER A 368 -20.06 8.35 18.59
CA SER A 368 -18.90 8.06 19.43
C SER A 368 -18.63 6.56 19.65
N ARG A 369 -19.66 5.71 19.44
CA ARG A 369 -19.60 4.25 19.64
C ARG A 369 -19.38 3.49 18.32
N VAL A 370 -19.40 4.18 17.19
CA VAL A 370 -19.20 3.64 15.84
C VAL A 370 -17.90 4.19 15.28
N ALA A 371 -17.07 3.34 14.73
CA ALA A 371 -15.90 3.76 14.02
C ALA A 371 -15.87 3.17 12.60
N LEU A 372 -15.44 3.98 11.64
CA LEU A 372 -15.31 3.61 10.23
C LEU A 372 -13.86 3.74 9.77
N LEU A 373 -13.32 2.65 9.25
CA LEU A 373 -12.09 2.65 8.47
C LEU A 373 -12.50 2.79 6.99
N PRO A 374 -12.27 3.94 6.34
CA PRO A 374 -12.64 4.14 4.94
C PRO A 374 -11.68 3.41 3.99
N GLN A 375 -12.10 3.25 2.74
CA GLN A 375 -11.32 2.63 1.68
C GLN A 375 -9.99 3.36 1.41
N ASP A 376 -10.00 4.71 1.48
CA ASP A 376 -8.80 5.53 1.39
C ASP A 376 -8.35 5.94 2.81
N PRO A 377 -7.27 5.35 3.34
CA PRO A 377 -6.77 5.65 4.68
C PRO A 377 -6.24 7.07 4.82
N GLN A 378 -5.83 7.73 3.72
CA GLN A 378 -5.27 9.09 3.75
C GLN A 378 -6.28 10.12 4.26
N THR A 379 -7.57 9.89 4.04
CA THR A 379 -8.66 10.75 4.51
C THR A 379 -8.73 10.88 6.04
N LEU A 380 -8.11 9.96 6.76
CA LEU A 380 -8.06 9.97 8.24
C LEU A 380 -6.88 10.78 8.80
N PHE A 381 -5.84 11.05 8.00
CA PHE A 381 -4.63 11.70 8.51
C PHE A 381 -4.72 13.21 8.47
N VAL A 382 -4.46 13.86 9.62
CA VAL A 382 -4.56 15.31 9.81
C VAL A 382 -3.33 15.94 10.45
N LYS A 383 -2.32 15.13 10.84
CA LYS A 383 -1.10 15.58 11.51
C LYS A 383 0.15 15.26 10.70
N ASN A 384 1.26 15.89 11.06
CA ASN A 384 2.53 15.75 10.34
C ASN A 384 3.29 14.46 10.66
N THR A 385 3.00 13.82 11.80
CA THR A 385 3.61 12.53 12.16
C THR A 385 2.54 11.53 12.57
N VAL A 386 2.84 10.24 12.38
CA VAL A 386 1.95 9.14 12.77
C VAL A 386 1.63 9.23 14.27
N ILE A 387 2.62 9.47 15.12
CA ILE A 387 2.37 9.54 16.58
C ILE A 387 1.48 10.72 16.95
N GLU A 388 1.70 11.90 16.36
CA GLU A 388 0.83 13.07 16.60
C GLU A 388 -0.61 12.80 16.17
N ASP A 389 -0.77 12.09 15.06
CA ASP A 389 -2.08 11.75 14.52
C ASP A 389 -2.82 10.74 15.41
N LEU A 390 -2.13 9.73 15.93
CA LEU A 390 -2.68 8.80 16.91
C LEU A 390 -3.07 9.49 18.23
N LEU A 391 -2.22 10.39 18.73
CA LEU A 391 -2.50 11.13 19.97
C LEU A 391 -3.69 12.08 19.83
N SER A 392 -3.93 12.62 18.64
CA SER A 392 -5.05 13.54 18.40
C SER A 392 -6.43 12.91 18.62
N VAL A 393 -6.53 11.57 18.54
CA VAL A 393 -7.79 10.83 18.81
C VAL A 393 -8.09 10.73 20.30
N LEU A 394 -7.07 10.88 21.14
CA LEU A 394 -7.14 10.66 22.59
C LEU A 394 -7.18 11.99 23.39
N ASP A 395 -7.61 13.09 22.77
CA ASP A 395 -7.55 14.41 23.40
C ASP A 395 -8.35 14.53 24.71
N ASP A 396 -9.32 13.67 24.92
CA ASP A 396 -10.11 13.59 26.16
C ASP A 396 -9.42 12.83 27.31
N GLN A 397 -8.29 12.16 27.05
CA GLN A 397 -7.56 11.37 28.04
C GLN A 397 -6.39 12.16 28.69
N PRO A 398 -5.96 11.85 29.93
CA PRO A 398 -4.76 12.43 30.54
C PRO A 398 -3.50 12.14 29.72
N LYS A 399 -2.58 13.12 29.63
CA LYS A 399 -1.39 13.07 28.73
C LYS A 399 -0.55 11.78 28.86
N ASP A 400 -0.29 11.33 30.09
CA ASP A 400 0.53 10.13 30.34
C ASP A 400 -0.17 8.85 29.83
N LYS A 401 -1.49 8.76 30.00
CA LYS A 401 -2.30 7.63 29.51
C LYS A 401 -2.42 7.62 27.99
N ARG A 402 -2.50 8.81 27.33
CA ARG A 402 -2.57 8.92 25.88
C ARG A 402 -1.38 8.27 25.19
N LYS A 403 -0.16 8.62 25.67
CA LYS A 403 1.09 8.11 25.07
C LYS A 403 1.19 6.61 25.23
N ALA A 404 0.94 6.08 26.42
CA ALA A 404 0.98 4.66 26.70
C ALA A 404 -0.02 3.88 25.80
N LEU A 405 -1.26 4.36 25.70
CA LEU A 405 -2.29 3.73 24.90
C LEU A 405 -1.98 3.78 23.38
N ALA A 406 -1.50 4.93 22.88
CA ALA A 406 -1.09 5.09 21.49
C ALA A 406 0.06 4.14 21.14
N LEU A 407 1.10 4.04 21.99
CA LEU A 407 2.23 3.14 21.76
C LEU A 407 1.83 1.67 21.84
N GLN A 408 0.96 1.29 22.77
CA GLN A 408 0.42 -0.07 22.85
C GLN A 408 -0.32 -0.47 21.57
N LYS A 409 -1.20 0.40 21.07
CA LYS A 409 -1.94 0.12 19.83
C LYS A 409 -1.05 0.18 18.59
N ALA A 410 -0.07 1.10 18.56
CA ALA A 410 0.92 1.18 17.48
C ALA A 410 1.76 -0.11 17.40
N LYS A 411 2.16 -0.68 18.53
CA LYS A 411 2.85 -1.98 18.57
C LYS A 411 1.97 -3.11 18.01
N LEU A 412 0.68 -3.14 18.36
CA LEU A 412 -0.27 -4.11 17.84
C LEU A 412 -0.42 -4.04 16.30
N CYS A 413 -0.30 -2.82 15.74
CA CYS A 413 -0.39 -2.57 14.30
C CYS A 413 0.99 -2.54 13.61
N GLU A 414 2.07 -2.92 14.29
CA GLU A 414 3.44 -2.95 13.77
C GLU A 414 3.92 -1.60 13.21
N LEU A 415 3.66 -0.51 13.95
CA LEU A 415 3.97 0.87 13.54
C LEU A 415 5.13 1.49 14.33
N THR A 416 5.76 0.75 15.24
CA THR A 416 6.72 1.31 16.21
C THR A 416 7.87 2.07 15.55
N GLU A 417 8.36 1.60 14.39
CA GLU A 417 9.47 2.23 13.65
C GLU A 417 9.02 3.37 12.72
N LEU A 418 7.71 3.55 12.57
CA LEU A 418 7.09 4.50 11.63
C LEU A 418 6.47 5.71 12.33
N LEU A 419 6.54 5.79 13.66
CA LEU A 419 5.83 6.78 14.47
C LEU A 419 6.23 8.22 14.16
N ASP A 420 7.48 8.47 13.83
CA ASP A 420 8.02 9.80 13.53
C ASP A 420 7.91 10.19 12.05
N ARG A 421 7.47 9.26 11.18
CA ARG A 421 7.31 9.52 9.74
C ARG A 421 6.03 10.31 9.47
N HIS A 422 6.04 11.06 8.36
CA HIS A 422 4.82 11.69 7.86
C HIS A 422 3.88 10.60 7.31
N PRO A 423 2.55 10.64 7.63
CA PRO A 423 1.62 9.61 7.15
C PRO A 423 1.59 9.40 5.64
N TYR A 424 1.81 10.45 4.86
CA TYR A 424 1.85 10.37 3.39
C TYR A 424 3.15 9.78 2.83
N ASP A 425 4.22 9.69 3.64
CA ASP A 425 5.48 9.04 3.25
C ASP A 425 5.47 7.53 3.50
N LEU A 426 4.39 7.01 4.08
CA LEU A 426 4.19 5.59 4.32
C LEU A 426 3.73 4.87 3.04
N SER A 427 4.13 3.61 2.89
CA SER A 427 3.56 2.73 1.86
C SER A 427 2.05 2.51 2.08
N GLY A 428 1.31 2.10 1.06
CA GLY A 428 -0.14 1.90 1.15
C GLY A 428 -0.55 0.94 2.28
N GLY A 429 0.20 -0.15 2.49
CA GLY A 429 -0.04 -1.08 3.58
C GLY A 429 0.26 -0.49 4.96
N GLU A 430 1.32 0.32 5.09
CA GLU A 430 1.65 1.03 6.33
C GLU A 430 0.60 2.11 6.65
N GLN A 431 0.10 2.83 5.64
CA GLN A 431 -1.01 3.78 5.80
C GLN A 431 -2.28 3.07 6.30
N GLN A 432 -2.60 1.90 5.74
CA GLN A 432 -3.74 1.10 6.17
C GLN A 432 -3.60 0.66 7.64
N ARG A 433 -2.39 0.24 8.05
CA ARG A 433 -2.08 -0.11 9.45
C ARG A 433 -2.21 1.09 10.38
N ALA A 434 -1.72 2.25 9.98
CA ALA A 434 -1.80 3.48 10.75
C ALA A 434 -3.26 3.94 10.92
N ALA A 435 -4.06 3.90 9.85
CA ALA A 435 -5.47 4.21 9.88
C ALA A 435 -6.26 3.24 10.78
N LEU A 436 -5.99 1.93 10.68
CA LEU A 436 -6.57 0.92 11.56
C LEU A 436 -6.22 1.21 13.04
N CYS A 437 -4.96 1.49 13.33
CA CYS A 437 -4.52 1.85 14.68
C CYS A 437 -5.30 3.04 15.23
N LYS A 438 -5.47 4.10 14.42
CA LYS A 438 -6.23 5.30 14.76
C LYS A 438 -7.69 4.99 15.10
N VAL A 439 -8.34 4.17 14.28
CA VAL A 439 -9.74 3.75 14.48
C VAL A 439 -9.89 2.91 15.75
N LEU A 440 -8.96 2.01 16.03
CA LEU A 440 -8.96 1.15 17.22
C LEU A 440 -8.74 1.90 18.54
N LEU A 441 -8.13 3.08 18.51
CA LEU A 441 -7.97 3.94 19.69
C LEU A 441 -9.29 4.48 20.23
N ARG A 442 -10.35 4.51 19.42
CA ARG A 442 -11.69 4.95 19.83
C ARG A 442 -12.48 3.89 20.61
N GLU A 443 -11.99 2.66 20.69
CA GLU A 443 -12.65 1.52 21.34
C GLU A 443 -14.14 1.37 20.97
N PRO A 444 -14.46 1.23 19.66
CA PRO A 444 -15.83 1.22 19.18
C PRO A 444 -16.59 -0.03 19.60
N GLU A 445 -17.93 0.08 19.74
CA GLU A 445 -18.82 -1.06 19.90
C GLU A 445 -19.26 -1.63 18.52
N VAL A 446 -19.29 -0.77 17.50
CA VAL A 446 -19.51 -1.14 16.10
C VAL A 446 -18.33 -0.66 15.27
N LEU A 447 -17.63 -1.58 14.63
CA LEU A 447 -16.49 -1.31 13.77
C LEU A 447 -16.86 -1.60 12.31
N LEU A 448 -16.78 -0.57 11.48
CA LEU A 448 -17.04 -0.62 10.05
C LEU A 448 -15.70 -0.58 9.31
N LEU A 449 -15.48 -1.51 8.39
CA LEU A 449 -14.22 -1.67 7.66
C LEU A 449 -14.51 -1.72 6.16
N ASP A 450 -14.07 -0.71 5.42
CA ASP A 450 -14.24 -0.65 3.96
C ASP A 450 -12.93 -1.02 3.25
N GLU A 451 -12.88 -2.23 2.66
CA GLU A 451 -11.71 -2.82 1.98
C GLU A 451 -10.43 -2.84 2.83
N PRO A 452 -10.47 -3.30 4.10
CA PRO A 452 -9.35 -3.16 5.03
C PRO A 452 -8.14 -4.02 4.68
N THR A 453 -8.30 -5.06 3.87
CA THR A 453 -7.22 -5.99 3.46
C THR A 453 -6.47 -5.52 2.22
N LYS A 454 -6.91 -4.42 1.60
CA LYS A 454 -6.29 -3.85 0.40
C LYS A 454 -4.89 -3.33 0.71
N GLY A 455 -3.89 -3.76 -0.08
CA GLY A 455 -2.49 -3.36 0.10
C GLY A 455 -1.78 -4.00 1.30
N LEU A 456 -2.44 -4.87 2.08
CA LEU A 456 -1.80 -5.62 3.15
C LEU A 456 -1.09 -6.86 2.60
N ASP A 457 0.10 -7.12 3.10
CA ASP A 457 0.81 -8.39 2.84
C ASP A 457 0.15 -9.57 3.58
N ALA A 458 0.52 -10.79 3.21
CA ALA A 458 -0.09 -12.01 3.74
C ALA A 458 0.12 -12.17 5.26
N ASP A 459 1.26 -11.72 5.79
CA ASP A 459 1.58 -11.86 7.21
C ASP A 459 0.76 -10.87 8.05
N PHE A 460 0.64 -9.61 7.59
CA PHE A 460 -0.21 -8.66 8.27
C PHE A 460 -1.70 -8.99 8.15
N LYS A 461 -2.18 -9.61 7.06
CA LYS A 461 -3.56 -10.13 6.98
C LYS A 461 -3.87 -11.11 8.12
N LYS A 462 -2.94 -11.98 8.49
CA LYS A 462 -3.10 -12.88 9.66
C LYS A 462 -3.13 -12.10 10.98
N THR A 463 -2.26 -11.10 11.14
CA THR A 463 -2.28 -10.20 12.31
C THR A 463 -3.59 -9.43 12.40
N PHE A 464 -4.07 -8.89 11.27
CA PHE A 464 -5.36 -8.21 11.17
C PHE A 464 -6.53 -9.12 11.56
N ALA A 465 -6.58 -10.36 11.05
CA ALA A 465 -7.60 -11.35 11.41
C ALA A 465 -7.62 -11.61 12.92
N ARG A 466 -6.44 -11.72 13.56
CA ARG A 466 -6.32 -11.89 15.02
C ARG A 466 -6.82 -10.68 15.79
N ILE A 467 -6.53 -9.45 15.33
CA ILE A 467 -7.06 -8.22 15.92
C ILE A 467 -8.58 -8.26 15.88
N ILE A 468 -9.17 -8.54 14.71
CA ILE A 468 -10.62 -8.61 14.56
C ILE A 468 -11.22 -9.72 15.45
N GLY A 469 -10.63 -10.91 15.45
CA GLY A 469 -11.10 -12.01 16.31
C GLY A 469 -11.04 -11.71 17.81
N ARG A 470 -10.10 -10.87 18.29
CA ARG A 470 -10.09 -10.37 19.67
C ARG A 470 -11.20 -9.37 19.93
N LEU A 471 -11.51 -8.49 18.96
CA LEU A 471 -12.58 -7.51 19.07
C LEU A 471 -13.95 -8.19 19.11
N THR A 472 -14.19 -9.16 18.23
CA THR A 472 -15.46 -9.93 18.23
C THR A 472 -15.63 -10.73 19.52
N LYS A 473 -14.58 -11.37 20.05
CA LYS A 473 -14.61 -12.03 21.37
C LYS A 473 -14.92 -11.07 22.53
N ARG A 474 -14.62 -9.77 22.40
CA ARG A 474 -14.99 -8.73 23.37
C ARG A 474 -16.41 -8.17 23.16
N GLY A 475 -17.17 -8.70 22.19
CA GLY A 475 -18.54 -8.28 21.89
C GLY A 475 -18.64 -7.12 20.90
N VAL A 476 -17.56 -6.71 20.23
CA VAL A 476 -17.60 -5.69 19.17
C VAL A 476 -18.32 -6.29 17.96
N CYS A 477 -19.29 -5.56 17.40
CA CYS A 477 -19.90 -5.90 16.11
C CYS A 477 -19.00 -5.38 14.99
N VAL A 478 -18.50 -6.27 14.13
CA VAL A 478 -17.62 -5.89 13.01
C VAL A 478 -18.33 -6.15 11.70
N ILE A 479 -18.45 -5.11 10.86
CA ILE A 479 -18.98 -5.22 9.50
C ILE A 479 -17.85 -4.86 8.54
N MET A 480 -17.49 -5.77 7.67
CA MET A 480 -16.40 -5.61 6.72
C MET A 480 -16.90 -5.71 5.28
N VAL A 481 -16.67 -4.69 4.48
CA VAL A 481 -16.76 -4.79 3.02
C VAL A 481 -15.43 -5.29 2.50
N SER A 482 -15.42 -6.35 1.70
CA SER A 482 -14.18 -6.88 1.12
C SER A 482 -14.42 -7.58 -0.21
N HIS A 483 -13.39 -7.56 -1.06
CA HIS A 483 -13.27 -8.38 -2.27
C HIS A 483 -12.36 -9.60 -2.06
N ASP A 484 -11.74 -9.74 -0.89
CA ASP A 484 -10.86 -10.85 -0.53
C ASP A 484 -11.67 -12.05 -0.06
N ALA A 485 -12.12 -12.89 -1.02
CA ALA A 485 -12.91 -14.09 -0.75
C ALA A 485 -12.16 -15.08 0.15
N GLU A 486 -10.83 -15.21 -0.02
CA GLU A 486 -10.00 -16.13 0.76
C GLU A 486 -9.96 -15.69 2.24
N PHE A 487 -9.79 -14.39 2.50
CA PHE A 487 -9.84 -13.83 3.85
C PHE A 487 -11.23 -14.02 4.49
N CYS A 488 -12.30 -13.70 3.74
CA CYS A 488 -13.66 -13.85 4.25
C CYS A 488 -14.02 -15.31 4.53
N ALA A 489 -13.60 -16.25 3.68
CA ALA A 489 -13.82 -17.68 3.88
C ALA A 489 -13.13 -18.23 5.13
N SER A 490 -11.94 -17.67 5.45
CA SER A 490 -11.13 -18.15 6.59
C SER A 490 -11.54 -17.52 7.92
N PHE A 491 -12.04 -16.27 7.93
CA PHE A 491 -12.13 -15.50 9.18
C PHE A 491 -13.50 -14.90 9.47
N ALA A 492 -14.42 -14.79 8.49
CA ALA A 492 -15.75 -14.27 8.75
C ALA A 492 -16.64 -15.29 9.50
N ASP A 493 -17.53 -14.79 10.37
CA ASP A 493 -18.58 -15.61 10.97
C ASP A 493 -19.75 -15.79 10.01
N ARG A 494 -20.06 -14.74 9.22
CA ARG A 494 -21.13 -14.75 8.21
C ARG A 494 -20.74 -13.89 7.00
N CYS A 495 -21.15 -14.33 5.82
CA CYS A 495 -20.95 -13.64 4.55
C CYS A 495 -22.29 -13.24 3.95
N ALA A 496 -22.33 -12.05 3.34
CA ALA A 496 -23.51 -11.54 2.64
C ALA A 496 -23.13 -11.06 1.24
N MET A 497 -23.89 -11.45 0.22
CA MET A 497 -23.71 -11.01 -1.18
C MET A 497 -24.51 -9.75 -1.44
N PHE A 498 -23.82 -8.68 -1.79
CA PHE A 498 -24.41 -7.40 -2.16
C PHE A 498 -24.49 -7.28 -3.68
N PHE A 499 -25.67 -7.10 -4.21
CA PHE A 499 -25.90 -6.96 -5.64
C PHE A 499 -27.03 -5.96 -5.90
N ASP A 500 -26.87 -5.05 -6.84
CA ASP A 500 -27.84 -4.02 -7.26
C ASP A 500 -28.53 -3.29 -6.09
N GLY A 501 -27.75 -2.89 -5.09
CA GLY A 501 -28.26 -2.07 -3.97
C GLY A 501 -28.89 -2.85 -2.80
N ALA A 502 -28.89 -4.19 -2.84
CA ALA A 502 -29.50 -5.06 -1.81
C ALA A 502 -28.62 -6.28 -1.49
N ILE A 503 -28.91 -6.94 -0.34
CA ILE A 503 -28.38 -8.27 -0.03
C ILE A 503 -29.24 -9.31 -0.73
N VAL A 504 -28.61 -10.18 -1.53
CA VAL A 504 -29.28 -11.25 -2.31
C VAL A 504 -29.08 -12.65 -1.71
N ALA A 505 -28.04 -12.84 -0.93
CA ALA A 505 -27.76 -14.10 -0.25
C ALA A 505 -26.94 -13.83 1.01
N GLU A 506 -27.15 -14.60 2.07
CA GLU A 506 -26.32 -14.61 3.27
C GLU A 506 -26.23 -16.01 3.87
N GLY A 507 -25.15 -16.30 4.57
CA GLY A 507 -24.94 -17.59 5.23
C GLY A 507 -23.57 -17.67 5.91
N THR A 508 -23.28 -18.80 6.51
CA THR A 508 -21.93 -19.09 6.99
C THR A 508 -20.95 -19.10 5.80
N PRO A 509 -19.65 -18.81 5.99
CA PRO A 509 -18.67 -18.85 4.89
C PRO A 509 -18.73 -20.17 4.12
N ARG A 510 -18.90 -21.28 4.82
CA ARG A 510 -18.97 -22.61 4.17
C ARG A 510 -20.21 -22.77 3.30
N GLU A 511 -21.39 -22.36 3.77
CA GLU A 511 -22.62 -22.37 2.97
C GLU A 511 -22.49 -21.43 1.77
N PHE A 512 -21.97 -20.22 2.01
CA PHE A 512 -21.84 -19.18 1.01
C PHE A 512 -20.89 -19.56 -0.13
N PHE A 513 -19.66 -19.98 0.18
CA PHE A 513 -18.64 -20.27 -0.82
C PHE A 513 -18.75 -21.68 -1.45
N SER A 514 -19.32 -22.67 -0.75
CA SER A 514 -19.50 -24.01 -1.34
C SER A 514 -20.64 -24.10 -2.33
N SER A 515 -21.67 -23.25 -2.18
CA SER A 515 -22.81 -23.19 -3.11
C SER A 515 -22.50 -22.43 -4.40
N GLY A 516 -21.52 -21.52 -4.38
CA GLY A 516 -21.15 -20.64 -5.49
C GLY A 516 -20.33 -21.37 -6.56
N SER A 517 -20.68 -21.15 -7.85
CA SER A 517 -19.87 -21.65 -8.97
C SER A 517 -18.80 -20.67 -9.43
N PHE A 518 -19.10 -19.37 -9.39
CA PHE A 518 -18.22 -18.31 -9.89
C PHE A 518 -17.65 -17.45 -8.78
N TYR A 519 -18.47 -17.09 -7.80
CA TYR A 519 -18.04 -16.29 -6.66
C TYR A 519 -17.70 -17.20 -5.48
N THR A 520 -16.49 -17.77 -5.53
CA THR A 520 -15.99 -18.73 -4.53
C THR A 520 -14.47 -18.65 -4.44
N THR A 521 -13.88 -19.31 -3.46
CA THR A 521 -12.43 -19.34 -3.21
C THR A 521 -11.67 -20.20 -4.22
N SER A 522 -10.37 -19.98 -4.34
CA SER A 522 -9.47 -20.79 -5.17
C SER A 522 -9.40 -22.24 -4.68
N ALA A 523 -9.43 -22.45 -3.35
CA ALA A 523 -9.48 -23.77 -2.74
C ALA A 523 -10.75 -24.52 -3.14
N SER A 524 -11.92 -23.87 -3.09
CA SER A 524 -13.18 -24.47 -3.50
C SER A 524 -13.21 -24.80 -5.01
N ARG A 525 -12.66 -23.94 -5.86
CA ARG A 525 -12.52 -24.21 -7.30
C ARG A 525 -11.60 -25.39 -7.59
N MET A 526 -10.46 -25.49 -6.87
CA MET A 526 -9.50 -26.57 -6.98
C MET A 526 -10.11 -27.92 -6.53
N ALA A 527 -10.83 -27.90 -5.42
CA ALA A 527 -11.39 -29.10 -4.78
C ALA A 527 -12.73 -29.55 -5.36
N ARG A 528 -13.30 -28.81 -6.33
CA ARG A 528 -14.63 -29.07 -6.88
C ARG A 528 -14.77 -30.51 -7.41
N GLY A 529 -15.78 -31.21 -6.93
CA GLY A 529 -16.09 -32.60 -7.30
C GLY A 529 -15.33 -33.67 -6.53
N LEU A 530 -14.22 -33.31 -5.87
CA LEU A 530 -13.42 -34.26 -5.05
C LEU A 530 -13.66 -34.07 -3.56
N LEU A 531 -13.73 -32.83 -3.08
CA LEU A 531 -13.89 -32.48 -1.66
C LEU A 531 -15.04 -31.47 -1.50
N PRO A 532 -16.30 -31.91 -1.52
CA PRO A 532 -17.43 -31.04 -1.30
C PRO A 532 -17.32 -30.31 0.04
N GLY A 533 -17.54 -28.99 0.04
CA GLY A 533 -17.49 -28.17 1.25
C GLY A 533 -16.10 -27.65 1.62
N ALA A 534 -15.05 -27.99 0.91
CA ALA A 534 -13.74 -27.34 1.06
C ALA A 534 -13.81 -25.89 0.54
N ILE A 535 -13.45 -24.94 1.39
CA ILE A 535 -13.45 -23.52 1.04
C ILE A 535 -12.12 -22.83 1.35
N THR A 536 -11.27 -23.44 2.18
CA THR A 536 -9.96 -22.90 2.56
C THR A 536 -8.84 -23.85 2.14
N PRO A 537 -7.60 -23.36 1.97
CA PRO A 537 -6.44 -24.22 1.76
C PRO A 537 -6.27 -25.25 2.88
N GLU A 538 -6.54 -24.84 4.12
CA GLU A 538 -6.45 -25.68 5.33
C GLU A 538 -7.42 -26.86 5.27
N ASP A 539 -8.63 -26.67 4.73
CA ASP A 539 -9.59 -27.74 4.48
C ASP A 539 -8.97 -28.83 3.56
N VAL A 540 -8.37 -28.41 2.45
CA VAL A 540 -7.81 -29.33 1.46
C VAL A 540 -6.55 -30.03 2.01
N ILE A 541 -5.66 -29.27 2.68
CA ILE A 541 -4.45 -29.83 3.32
C ILE A 541 -4.85 -30.91 4.31
N THR A 542 -5.80 -30.63 5.20
CA THR A 542 -6.28 -31.58 6.21
C THR A 542 -6.93 -32.80 5.56
N ALA A 543 -7.75 -32.61 4.52
CA ALA A 543 -8.38 -33.70 3.80
C ALA A 543 -7.37 -34.63 3.11
N CYS A 544 -6.23 -34.09 2.67
CA CYS A 544 -5.11 -34.83 2.10
C CYS A 544 -4.18 -35.45 3.15
N GLY A 545 -4.47 -35.33 4.45
CA GLY A 545 -3.62 -35.82 5.54
C GLY A 545 -2.33 -35.02 5.72
N GLY A 546 -2.31 -33.77 5.26
CA GLY A 546 -1.19 -32.86 5.43
C GLY A 546 -1.12 -32.25 6.83
N VAL A 547 -0.03 -31.53 7.08
CA VAL A 547 0.23 -30.83 8.34
C VAL A 547 -0.04 -29.35 8.14
N LEU A 548 -0.91 -28.79 8.96
CA LEU A 548 -1.12 -27.35 8.98
C LEU A 548 0.09 -26.67 9.62
N PRO A 549 0.56 -25.55 9.09
CA PRO A 549 1.57 -24.77 9.77
C PRO A 549 1.04 -24.40 11.17
N PRO A 550 1.88 -24.44 12.23
CA PRO A 550 1.46 -24.06 13.55
C PRO A 550 0.86 -22.65 13.51
N GLU A 551 -0.33 -22.48 14.07
CA GLU A 551 -0.85 -21.14 14.30
C GLU A 551 0.18 -20.43 15.18
N PRO A 552 0.76 -19.31 14.72
CA PRO A 552 1.69 -18.59 15.57
C PRO A 552 0.93 -18.17 16.83
N GLU A 553 1.38 -18.68 17.98
CA GLU A 553 0.78 -18.35 19.27
C GLU A 553 0.73 -16.84 19.44
N LEU A 554 -0.39 -16.34 19.88
CA LEU A 554 -0.60 -14.91 20.11
C LEU A 554 0.33 -14.49 21.25
N PRO A 555 1.20 -13.52 21.06
CA PRO A 555 2.18 -13.14 22.07
C PRO A 555 1.55 -12.29 23.19
N ASP A 556 0.69 -12.85 24.01
CA ASP A 556 0.36 -12.20 25.28
C ASP A 556 1.48 -12.44 26.33
N GLU A 557 2.15 -13.61 26.27
CA GLU A 557 3.32 -13.88 27.12
C GLU A 557 4.65 -13.47 26.43
N ALA A 558 4.83 -13.69 25.15
CA ALA A 558 5.99 -13.17 24.41
C ALA A 558 5.99 -11.63 24.33
N LEU A 559 4.83 -10.95 24.45
CA LEU A 559 4.75 -9.50 24.64
C LEU A 559 5.32 -9.08 26.01
N GLN A 560 5.17 -9.87 27.05
CA GLN A 560 5.75 -9.57 28.37
C GLN A 560 7.26 -9.84 28.41
N GLU A 561 7.75 -10.91 27.79
CA GLU A 561 9.20 -11.20 27.70
C GLU A 561 9.95 -10.28 26.73
N MET A 562 9.35 -9.90 25.59
CA MET A 562 9.91 -8.88 24.71
C MET A 562 9.81 -7.47 25.32
N GLN A 563 8.83 -7.20 26.16
CA GLN A 563 8.76 -5.95 26.94
C GLN A 563 9.91 -5.87 27.94
N ALA A 564 10.17 -6.92 28.71
CA ALA A 564 11.28 -6.97 29.65
C ALA A 564 12.67 -6.87 29.00
N LYS A 565 12.83 -7.42 27.78
CA LYS A 565 14.10 -7.31 27.02
C LYS A 565 14.27 -5.99 26.27
N ARG A 566 13.19 -5.34 25.81
CA ARG A 566 13.23 -4.05 25.12
C ARG A 566 13.05 -2.84 26.03
N GLU A 567 12.49 -2.98 27.22
CA GLU A 567 12.54 -1.93 28.24
C GLU A 567 14.00 -1.66 28.68
N SER A 568 14.86 -2.68 28.70
CA SER A 568 16.31 -2.49 28.90
C SER A 568 17.04 -1.85 27.70
N GLU A 569 16.49 -1.93 26.48
CA GLU A 569 17.04 -1.29 25.25
C GLU A 569 16.31 0.01 24.88
N ALA A 570 15.09 0.23 25.34
CA ALA A 570 14.25 1.40 25.01
C ALA A 570 14.40 2.58 25.99
N GLU A 571 15.16 2.44 27.06
CA GLU A 571 15.65 3.60 27.85
C GLU A 571 16.54 4.55 27.02
N ALA A 572 16.93 4.18 25.80
CA ALA A 572 17.78 4.99 24.92
C ALA A 572 17.02 5.87 23.90
N LYS A 573 15.73 5.67 23.66
CA LYS A 573 14.94 6.54 22.75
C LYS A 573 13.70 7.07 23.45
N THR A 574 13.88 8.12 24.23
CA THR A 574 12.78 8.91 24.76
C THR A 574 12.21 9.76 23.63
N TYR A 575 11.07 9.38 23.06
CA TYR A 575 10.32 10.24 22.16
C TYR A 575 9.82 11.45 22.95
N LEU A 576 10.42 12.62 22.70
CA LEU A 576 9.92 13.88 23.25
C LEU A 576 8.70 14.32 22.41
N LEU A 577 7.55 14.45 23.05
CA LEU A 577 6.40 15.12 22.43
C LEU A 577 6.74 16.57 22.11
N PRO A 578 6.14 17.20 21.08
CA PRO A 578 6.34 18.64 20.80
C PRO A 578 6.10 19.54 22.01
N SER A 579 5.22 19.14 22.93
CA SER A 579 4.96 19.84 24.20
C SER A 579 6.02 19.57 25.30
N GLU A 580 6.86 18.55 25.14
CA GLU A 580 7.96 18.18 26.06
C GLU A 580 9.29 18.80 25.65
N ILE A 581 9.35 19.42 24.45
CA ILE A 581 10.55 20.17 24.03
C ILE A 581 10.63 21.41 24.91
N PRO A 582 11.71 21.58 25.70
CA PRO A 582 11.85 22.72 26.57
C PRO A 582 11.74 24.02 25.74
N PRO A 583 11.05 25.05 26.27
CA PRO A 583 10.93 26.31 25.55
C PRO A 583 12.32 26.87 25.25
N LEU A 584 12.47 27.42 24.04
CA LEU A 584 13.73 28.06 23.61
C LEU A 584 14.24 28.97 24.70
N PRO A 585 15.50 28.84 25.14
CA PRO A 585 16.06 29.65 26.22
C PRO A 585 15.96 31.13 25.84
N LEU A 586 15.77 31.98 26.86
CA LEU A 586 15.48 33.42 26.68
C LEU A 586 16.49 34.13 25.79
N TRP A 587 17.78 33.76 25.87
CA TRP A 587 18.83 34.33 25.03
C TRP A 587 18.64 34.01 23.55
N ARG A 588 18.14 32.82 23.18
CA ARG A 588 17.83 32.45 21.79
C ARG A 588 16.63 33.23 21.24
N LYS A 589 15.62 33.50 22.07
CA LYS A 589 14.49 34.35 21.70
C LYS A 589 14.94 35.79 21.47
N LEU A 590 15.84 36.31 22.33
CA LEU A 590 16.41 37.65 22.20
C LEU A 590 17.29 37.79 20.94
N THR A 591 18.18 36.83 20.69
CA THR A 591 19.05 36.87 19.49
C THR A 591 18.25 36.71 18.21
N GLY A 592 17.23 35.83 18.21
CA GLY A 592 16.30 35.68 17.09
C GLY A 592 15.50 36.97 16.83
N GLY A 593 15.00 37.62 17.89
CA GLY A 593 14.31 38.91 17.82
C GLY A 593 15.20 40.05 17.25
N LEU A 594 16.46 40.11 17.70
CA LEU A 594 17.44 41.06 17.17
C LEU A 594 17.78 40.77 15.68
N GLY A 595 17.86 39.51 15.29
CA GLY A 595 18.05 39.08 13.90
C GLY A 595 16.89 39.52 13.02
N ILE A 596 15.64 39.33 13.46
CA ILE A 596 14.45 39.78 12.74
C ILE A 596 14.44 41.29 12.59
N LEU A 597 14.73 42.02 13.67
CA LEU A 597 14.83 43.48 13.64
C LEU A 597 15.90 43.96 12.64
N GLY A 598 17.07 43.33 12.64
CA GLY A 598 18.16 43.59 11.70
C GLY A 598 17.74 43.38 10.26
N THR A 599 17.04 42.28 9.97
CA THR A 599 16.50 41.97 8.64
C THR A 599 15.51 43.05 8.17
N VAL A 600 14.58 43.46 9.04
CA VAL A 600 13.60 44.48 8.74
C VAL A 600 14.27 45.83 8.47
N VAL A 601 15.27 46.22 9.27
CA VAL A 601 16.00 47.49 9.08
C VAL A 601 16.77 47.45 7.74
N CYS A 602 17.42 46.35 7.38
CA CYS A 602 18.10 46.19 6.10
C CYS A 602 17.12 46.25 4.93
N LEU A 603 15.94 45.61 5.06
CA LEU A 603 14.91 45.65 4.04
C LEU A 603 14.34 47.05 3.81
N VAL A 604 14.06 47.77 4.90
CA VAL A 604 13.58 49.20 4.81
C VAL A 604 14.63 50.09 4.18
N ARG A 605 15.93 49.88 4.45
CA ARG A 605 17.02 50.62 3.79
C ARG A 605 17.13 50.27 2.32
N ILE A 606 17.02 49.02 1.95
CA ILE A 606 17.04 48.57 0.53
C ILE A 606 15.84 49.21 -0.21
N LEU A 607 14.65 49.23 0.39
CA LEU A 607 13.44 49.82 -0.21
C LEU A 607 13.50 51.33 -0.29
N ARG A 608 14.26 52.04 0.57
CA ARG A 608 14.48 53.50 0.49
C ARG A 608 15.51 53.91 -0.56
N ILE A 609 16.32 52.97 -1.10
CA ILE A 609 17.25 53.23 -2.20
C ILE A 609 16.53 53.12 -3.58
N SER A 610 15.22 53.20 -3.60
CA SER A 610 14.37 52.99 -4.77
C SER A 610 14.25 54.19 -5.73
N ASP A 611 15.33 54.95 -5.96
CA ASP A 611 15.41 55.80 -7.18
C ASP A 611 16.03 54.98 -8.31
N LEU A 612 15.17 54.18 -8.96
CA LEU A 612 15.53 53.29 -10.09
C LEU A 612 16.10 54.07 -11.29
N SER A 613 15.87 55.40 -11.31
CA SER A 613 16.41 56.32 -12.34
C SER A 613 17.90 56.63 -12.20
N ALA A 614 18.48 56.50 -11.00
CA ALA A 614 19.91 56.69 -10.76
C ALA A 614 20.77 55.46 -11.13
N LEU A 615 20.15 54.32 -11.38
CA LEU A 615 20.81 53.03 -11.75
C LEU A 615 21.19 52.93 -13.23
N LEU A 616 20.72 53.87 -14.06
CA LEU A 616 20.88 53.82 -15.53
C LEU A 616 21.99 54.75 -16.09
N THR A 617 22.77 55.43 -15.24
CA THR A 617 23.91 56.25 -15.70
C THR A 617 25.24 55.51 -15.45
N GLU A 618 26.09 55.42 -16.47
CA GLU A 618 27.32 54.64 -16.53
C GLU A 618 28.40 54.91 -15.45
N GLY A 619 28.19 55.91 -14.58
CA GLY A 619 29.14 56.20 -13.47
C GLY A 619 28.58 55.85 -12.07
N GLY A 620 27.30 55.52 -11.94
CA GLY A 620 26.63 55.25 -10.66
C GLY A 620 26.75 53.82 -10.15
N LEU A 621 27.01 52.88 -11.04
CA LEU A 621 26.96 51.45 -10.73
C LEU A 621 28.11 50.95 -9.82
N THR A 622 29.30 51.59 -9.87
CA THR A 622 30.46 51.13 -9.10
C THR A 622 30.44 51.55 -7.62
N ASN A 623 29.84 52.69 -7.29
CA ASN A 623 29.74 53.15 -5.89
C ASN A 623 28.48 52.64 -5.18
N LEU A 624 27.36 52.47 -5.89
CA LEU A 624 26.14 51.87 -5.33
C LEU A 624 26.29 50.36 -5.11
N ALA A 625 27.07 49.65 -5.95
CA ALA A 625 27.29 48.20 -5.83
C ALA A 625 27.96 47.80 -4.50
N GLY A 626 28.87 48.65 -3.98
CA GLY A 626 29.56 48.34 -2.71
C GLY A 626 28.64 48.45 -1.49
N ASP A 627 27.76 49.42 -1.45
CA ASP A 627 26.87 49.62 -0.28
C ASP A 627 25.61 48.74 -0.33
N THR A 628 25.07 48.46 -1.51
CA THR A 628 24.03 47.44 -1.70
C THR A 628 24.55 46.05 -1.37
N PHE A 629 25.76 45.71 -1.76
CA PHE A 629 26.37 44.43 -1.41
C PHE A 629 26.53 44.27 0.10
N LYS A 630 26.98 45.28 0.82
CA LYS A 630 27.07 45.31 2.28
C LYS A 630 25.72 45.11 2.97
N LEU A 631 24.66 45.72 2.42
CA LEU A 631 23.28 45.58 2.93
C LEU A 631 22.71 44.20 2.70
N TYR A 632 22.95 43.58 1.52
CA TYR A 632 22.58 42.21 1.25
C TYR A 632 23.33 41.21 2.13
N LEU A 633 24.63 41.41 2.34
CA LEU A 633 25.44 40.58 3.23
C LEU A 633 24.95 40.69 4.69
N ALA A 634 24.64 41.90 5.15
CA ALA A 634 24.08 42.13 6.49
C ALA A 634 22.67 41.47 6.66
N MET A 635 21.85 41.50 5.60
CA MET A 635 20.56 40.84 5.58
C MET A 635 20.71 39.27 5.64
N LEU A 636 21.65 38.71 4.87
CA LEU A 636 21.96 37.27 4.92
C LEU A 636 22.47 36.83 6.28
N VAL A 637 23.36 37.62 6.91
CA VAL A 637 23.85 37.36 8.26
C VAL A 637 22.72 37.43 9.27
N SER A 638 21.81 38.38 9.18
CA SER A 638 20.65 38.52 10.05
C SER A 638 19.67 37.35 9.88
N LEU A 639 19.41 36.92 8.63
CA LEU A 639 18.60 35.71 8.33
C LEU A 639 19.25 34.43 8.87
N PHE A 640 20.57 34.31 8.75
CA PHE A 640 21.32 33.19 9.34
C PHE A 640 21.21 33.16 10.86
N VAL A 641 21.34 34.31 11.55
CA VAL A 641 21.14 34.43 13.00
C VAL A 641 19.71 34.01 13.39
N VAL A 642 18.69 34.41 12.62
CA VAL A 642 17.32 33.96 12.83
C VAL A 642 17.22 32.44 12.69
N ALA A 643 17.74 31.89 11.58
CA ALA A 643 17.69 30.45 11.31
C ALA A 643 18.36 29.64 12.43
N VAL A 644 19.55 30.04 12.89
CA VAL A 644 20.27 29.38 13.98
C VAL A 644 19.56 29.55 15.34
N SER A 645 18.98 30.71 15.60
CA SER A 645 18.28 30.99 16.87
C SER A 645 16.98 30.21 17.02
N PHE A 646 16.25 29.97 15.93
CA PHE A 646 14.99 29.26 15.91
C PHE A 646 15.12 27.82 15.39
N SER A 647 16.29 27.37 14.92
CA SER A 647 16.49 25.97 14.54
C SER A 647 16.25 25.08 15.77
N ARG A 648 15.24 24.26 15.68
CA ARG A 648 15.00 23.14 16.61
C ARG A 648 15.91 22.00 16.18
N ALA A 649 17.20 22.07 16.41
CA ALA A 649 18.06 20.92 16.32
C ALA A 649 17.61 19.95 17.42
N ALA A 650 16.93 18.85 17.05
CA ALA A 650 16.74 17.74 17.93
C ALA A 650 18.13 17.34 18.47
N PRO A 651 18.30 17.12 19.77
CA PRO A 651 19.54 16.57 20.29
C PRO A 651 19.68 15.15 19.73
N GLN A 652 20.43 14.99 18.64
CA GLN A 652 20.87 13.66 18.25
C GLN A 652 21.85 13.15 19.32
N PRO A 653 21.70 11.92 19.80
CA PRO A 653 22.67 11.34 20.73
C PRO A 653 23.98 11.12 19.96
N VAL A 654 24.95 11.99 20.23
CA VAL A 654 26.30 11.98 19.60
C VAL A 654 27.14 10.76 20.05
N HIS A 655 26.56 9.81 20.78
CA HIS A 655 27.29 8.68 21.36
C HIS A 655 27.61 7.51 20.44
N SER A 656 27.07 7.47 19.22
CA SER A 656 27.22 6.28 18.36
C SER A 656 28.31 6.38 17.26
N ILE A 657 28.90 7.56 17.01
CA ILE A 657 29.76 7.74 15.83
C ILE A 657 31.27 7.75 16.15
N LEU A 658 31.69 8.07 17.37
CA LEU A 658 33.11 8.12 17.72
C LEU A 658 33.35 7.62 19.18
N GLY A 659 33.54 6.33 19.32
CA GLY A 659 34.22 5.67 20.46
C GLY A 659 34.36 6.46 21.75
N GLY A 660 33.28 6.86 22.40
CA GLY A 660 33.27 7.19 23.83
C GLY A 660 33.97 8.47 24.31
N ARG A 661 34.34 9.44 23.46
CA ARG A 661 34.91 10.72 23.92
C ARG A 661 33.96 11.90 23.71
N PRO A 662 33.70 12.76 24.72
CA PRO A 662 32.84 13.93 24.55
C PRO A 662 33.51 14.97 23.63
N LEU A 663 32.78 15.38 22.58
CA LEU A 663 33.23 16.41 21.65
C LEU A 663 33.33 17.78 22.34
N SER A 664 34.39 18.55 22.04
CA SER A 664 34.58 19.90 22.55
C SER A 664 33.49 20.86 22.06
N LYS A 665 33.24 21.97 22.79
CA LYS A 665 32.24 23.00 22.43
C LYS A 665 32.40 23.56 21.00
N ARG A 666 33.60 23.53 20.42
CA ARG A 666 33.90 24.01 19.06
C ARG A 666 33.40 23.05 17.96
N THR A 667 33.46 21.74 18.20
CA THR A 667 33.00 20.72 17.25
C THR A 667 31.47 20.63 17.21
N LYS A 668 30.78 21.00 18.29
CA LYS A 668 29.31 21.09 18.33
C LYS A 668 28.77 22.24 17.47
N LEU A 669 29.56 23.28 17.23
CA LEU A 669 29.16 24.42 16.37
C LEU A 669 29.29 24.05 14.88
N ALA A 670 30.26 23.23 14.51
CA ALA A 670 30.53 22.79 13.13
C ALA A 670 29.53 21.72 12.62
N SER A 671 28.87 20.99 13.53
CA SER A 671 27.86 19.98 13.16
C SER A 671 26.43 20.55 13.11
N ALA A 672 26.25 21.83 13.43
CA ALA A 672 24.96 22.54 13.37
C ALA A 672 24.84 23.46 12.14
N VAL A 673 25.88 23.50 11.29
CA VAL A 673 25.90 24.07 9.96
C VAL A 673 25.88 22.91 8.95
#